data_58a97b5cf0f9713b4aab68f3a7200597
#
_entry.id   58a97b5cf0f9713b4aab68f3a7200597
#
_cell.length_a   1.000
_cell.length_b   1.000
_cell.length_c   1.000
_cell.angle_alpha   90.00
_cell.angle_beta   90.00
_cell.angle_gamma   90.00
#
_symmetry.space_group_name_H-M   'P 1'
#
loop_
_entity.id
_entity.type
_entity.pdbx_description
1 polymer ?
#
loop_
_entity_poly.entity_id
_entity_poly.type
_entity_poly.pdbx_seq_one_letter_code
_entity_poly.pdbx_strand_id
1 'polypeptide(L)'
;MRIIKRSGAEVDFDISKIIAAIYKANAVVGEDDKLKKSQVDRIANTVENQCMSMNRAMSVEEIQDMVEDGIMRENAYEVARRYITYRYVQSIKRKNNTTDDKILSLIECDNEEVKQENSNKNPTVASVQRDYMAGEVSKDLTERILLDSEVVEAHKAGILHFHDADYFAQHMHNCDLVNLEDMLQNGTVISGTFIEKPHSFSTACNIATQIIAQVASSQYGGQSISLTHLAPFVDVSRKKIRDEIEAEMYGLNVSNERKEEIVENRLRKEITKGVQTIQYQVVTLMTTNGQAPFITVFMYLNEAKNEQEKEDLALIIEEMIRQRYQGVKNESGVWVTPAFPKLIYVLEEDNVRPGSRYYHLTKLAAKCTAKRLVPDYVSEKKMFEYKIDKNGNGNCYTPMGCRSFLTPYVDENGKSKYYGRFNQGVVTINLVDVALSSGGDTTKFWDIFDERLELCHRALRARHERLKGTPSDVAPILWQYGALGRLKKGEPIDKLLYGGYSTISLGYAGLYECVKYMTGKSHTDDAAKPFALSVMQRMNDKCNEWKKAENIDYSPYGTPLESTTYKFAKALQKRFGIIEGITDKNYITNSYHVHVAEDIDAFTKLKFESEFQKLSPGGAISYVEVPNMQDNLEAVMSLLGFIYDNIMYAELNTKSDYCQECGYDGEIKIVKDKGKLLWKCPKCGNTDQSKLNVARRTCGYIGTQFWNQGRTQEIADRVLHL
;
A
#
# COMPACT_ATOMS: atom_id res chain seq x y z
N MET A 1 -14.45 -15.80 -23.73
CA MET A 1 -14.15 -14.35 -23.67
C MET A 1 -14.85 -13.76 -22.46
N ARG A 2 -14.18 -12.85 -21.71
CA ARG A 2 -14.74 -12.23 -20.50
C ARG A 2 -15.18 -10.81 -20.80
N ILE A 3 -16.24 -10.38 -20.13
CA ILE A 3 -16.72 -8.98 -20.16
C ILE A 3 -16.78 -8.42 -18.75
N ILE A 4 -16.55 -7.13 -18.63
CA ILE A 4 -16.63 -6.41 -17.36
C ILE A 4 -18.03 -5.79 -17.25
N LYS A 5 -18.83 -6.29 -16.29
CA LYS A 5 -20.10 -5.65 -15.94
C LYS A 5 -19.87 -4.26 -15.35
N ARG A 6 -20.91 -3.45 -15.24
CA ARG A 6 -20.88 -2.14 -14.58
C ARG A 6 -20.52 -2.20 -13.10
N SER A 7 -20.80 -3.34 -12.46
CA SER A 7 -20.39 -3.64 -11.07
C SER A 7 -18.91 -4.01 -10.92
N GLY A 8 -18.12 -3.98 -12.00
CA GLY A 8 -16.75 -4.47 -12.01
C GLY A 8 -16.61 -6.00 -12.17
N ALA A 9 -17.69 -6.76 -12.03
CA ALA A 9 -17.67 -8.22 -12.15
C ALA A 9 -17.29 -8.66 -13.57
N GLU A 10 -16.32 -9.57 -13.68
CA GLU A 10 -15.99 -10.23 -14.93
C GLU A 10 -16.84 -11.50 -15.12
N VAL A 11 -17.63 -11.51 -16.18
CA VAL A 11 -18.50 -12.63 -16.54
C VAL A 11 -18.21 -13.12 -17.95
N ASP A 12 -18.70 -14.30 -18.30
CA ASP A 12 -18.58 -14.80 -19.65
C ASP A 12 -19.44 -13.98 -20.62
N PHE A 13 -18.92 -13.77 -21.82
CA PHE A 13 -19.66 -13.11 -22.90
C PHE A 13 -20.85 -13.99 -23.33
N ASP A 14 -21.99 -13.34 -23.48
CA ASP A 14 -23.23 -13.99 -23.87
C ASP A 14 -23.89 -13.18 -24.99
N ILE A 15 -23.74 -13.67 -26.22
CA ILE A 15 -24.29 -13.04 -27.43
C ILE A 15 -25.81 -12.90 -27.38
N SER A 16 -26.49 -13.79 -26.64
CA SER A 16 -27.97 -13.76 -26.55
C SER A 16 -28.48 -12.47 -25.92
N LYS A 17 -27.68 -11.85 -25.03
CA LYS A 17 -28.01 -10.56 -24.41
C LYS A 17 -27.97 -9.40 -25.38
N ILE A 18 -27.04 -9.42 -26.34
CA ILE A 18 -26.98 -8.42 -27.43
C ILE A 18 -28.21 -8.56 -28.32
N ILE A 19 -28.50 -9.77 -28.76
CA ILE A 19 -29.66 -10.08 -29.61
C ILE A 19 -30.94 -9.62 -28.91
N ALA A 20 -31.14 -9.97 -27.63
CA ALA A 20 -32.30 -9.57 -26.84
C ALA A 20 -32.44 -8.05 -26.70
N ALA A 21 -31.30 -7.32 -26.52
CA ALA A 21 -31.31 -5.88 -26.40
C ALA A 21 -31.70 -5.19 -27.73
N ILE A 22 -31.21 -5.68 -28.86
CA ILE A 22 -31.58 -5.19 -30.18
C ILE A 22 -33.07 -5.46 -30.44
N TYR A 23 -33.59 -6.64 -30.15
CA TYR A 23 -35.01 -6.95 -30.34
C TYR A 23 -35.91 -6.08 -29.44
N LYS A 24 -35.53 -5.71 -28.25
CA LYS A 24 -36.28 -4.78 -27.40
C LYS A 24 -36.42 -3.41 -28.06
N ALA A 25 -35.34 -2.87 -28.67
CA ALA A 25 -35.39 -1.62 -29.43
C ALA A 25 -36.20 -1.78 -30.70
N ASN A 26 -36.08 -2.90 -31.39
CA ASN A 26 -36.79 -3.25 -32.61
C ASN A 26 -38.32 -3.37 -32.44
N ALA A 27 -38.75 -3.82 -31.25
CA ALA A 27 -40.17 -4.03 -30.94
C ALA A 27 -40.99 -2.73 -30.82
N VAL A 28 -40.35 -1.58 -30.61
CA VAL A 28 -40.99 -0.27 -30.36
C VAL A 28 -40.92 0.67 -31.55
N VAL A 29 -40.48 0.19 -32.72
CA VAL A 29 -40.44 0.97 -34.00
C VAL A 29 -41.51 0.43 -34.96
N GLY A 30 -41.84 1.27 -35.98
CA GLY A 30 -42.82 0.88 -37.03
C GLY A 30 -42.31 -0.31 -37.85
N GLU A 31 -43.27 -1.06 -38.48
CA GLU A 31 -42.93 -2.29 -39.22
C GLU A 31 -41.89 -2.04 -40.33
N ASP A 32 -41.99 -0.89 -41.01
CA ASP A 32 -41.11 -0.52 -42.12
C ASP A 32 -39.67 -0.20 -41.66
N ASP A 33 -39.48 0.17 -40.38
CA ASP A 33 -38.19 0.53 -39.78
C ASP A 33 -37.53 -0.62 -39.04
N LYS A 34 -38.20 -1.79 -38.96
CA LYS A 34 -37.70 -2.93 -38.21
C LYS A 34 -36.52 -3.61 -38.87
N LEU A 35 -35.51 -3.93 -38.09
CA LEU A 35 -34.43 -4.85 -38.47
C LEU A 35 -34.99 -6.27 -38.68
N LYS A 36 -34.59 -6.91 -39.78
CA LYS A 36 -34.85 -8.32 -40.04
C LYS A 36 -33.95 -9.18 -39.16
N LYS A 37 -34.36 -10.42 -38.86
CA LYS A 37 -33.60 -11.37 -38.09
C LYS A 37 -32.14 -11.50 -38.58
N SER A 38 -31.96 -11.62 -39.90
CA SER A 38 -30.60 -11.74 -40.50
C SER A 38 -29.70 -10.52 -40.25
N GLN A 39 -30.29 -9.34 -40.08
CA GLN A 39 -29.52 -8.11 -39.76
C GLN A 39 -29.15 -8.09 -38.29
N VAL A 40 -30.08 -8.49 -37.41
CA VAL A 40 -29.79 -8.61 -35.95
C VAL A 40 -28.69 -9.63 -35.69
N ASP A 41 -28.77 -10.81 -36.32
CA ASP A 41 -27.76 -11.86 -36.20
C ASP A 41 -26.39 -11.37 -36.74
N ARG A 42 -26.37 -10.61 -37.84
CA ARG A 42 -25.14 -10.03 -38.41
C ARG A 42 -24.50 -9.03 -37.45
N ILE A 43 -25.28 -8.11 -36.87
CA ILE A 43 -24.79 -7.13 -35.88
C ILE A 43 -24.19 -7.88 -34.70
N ALA A 44 -24.92 -8.82 -34.13
CA ALA A 44 -24.47 -9.55 -32.96
C ALA A 44 -23.16 -10.34 -33.20
N ASN A 45 -23.06 -11.04 -34.34
CA ASN A 45 -21.85 -11.77 -34.73
C ASN A 45 -20.67 -10.82 -35.00
N THR A 46 -20.92 -9.66 -35.59
CA THR A 46 -19.87 -8.66 -35.82
C THR A 46 -19.29 -8.14 -34.50
N VAL A 47 -20.17 -7.81 -33.56
CA VAL A 47 -19.76 -7.38 -32.21
C VAL A 47 -18.99 -8.48 -31.49
N GLU A 48 -19.46 -9.74 -31.55
CA GLU A 48 -18.74 -10.89 -30.98
C GLU A 48 -17.34 -11.03 -31.56
N ASN A 49 -17.19 -10.97 -32.88
CA ASN A 49 -15.91 -11.07 -33.56
C ASN A 49 -14.98 -9.90 -33.18
N GLN A 50 -15.50 -8.68 -33.11
CA GLN A 50 -14.73 -7.53 -32.65
C GLN A 50 -14.25 -7.71 -31.22
N CYS A 51 -15.15 -8.16 -30.33
CA CYS A 51 -14.78 -8.45 -28.94
C CYS A 51 -13.74 -9.57 -28.83
N MET A 52 -13.83 -10.62 -29.68
CA MET A 52 -12.85 -11.72 -29.69
C MET A 52 -11.48 -11.25 -30.20
N SER A 53 -11.44 -10.30 -31.11
CA SER A 53 -10.17 -9.75 -31.62
C SER A 53 -9.45 -8.86 -30.58
N MET A 54 -10.16 -8.36 -29.57
CA MET A 54 -9.58 -7.59 -28.47
C MET A 54 -8.96 -8.53 -27.45
N ASN A 55 -7.66 -8.44 -27.23
CA ASN A 55 -6.92 -9.32 -26.33
C ASN A 55 -7.12 -8.96 -24.84
N ARG A 56 -8.33 -8.47 -24.48
CA ARG A 56 -8.70 -8.04 -23.11
C ARG A 56 -10.18 -8.23 -22.84
N ALA A 57 -10.56 -8.18 -21.58
CA ALA A 57 -11.96 -8.10 -21.19
C ALA A 57 -12.55 -6.73 -21.59
N MET A 58 -13.72 -6.75 -22.24
CA MET A 58 -14.43 -5.55 -22.69
C MET A 58 -15.47 -5.14 -21.67
N SER A 59 -15.67 -3.84 -21.47
CA SER A 59 -16.77 -3.34 -20.65
C SER A 59 -18.12 -3.45 -21.36
N VAL A 60 -19.20 -3.54 -20.61
CA VAL A 60 -20.55 -3.51 -21.17
C VAL A 60 -20.81 -2.25 -21.98
N GLU A 61 -20.20 -1.11 -21.58
CA GLU A 61 -20.37 0.15 -22.29
C GLU A 61 -19.71 0.11 -23.68
N GLU A 62 -18.49 -0.40 -23.79
CA GLU A 62 -17.81 -0.58 -25.07
C GLU A 62 -18.57 -1.51 -26.01
N ILE A 63 -19.16 -2.60 -25.46
CA ILE A 63 -19.99 -3.53 -26.23
C ILE A 63 -21.25 -2.82 -26.72
N GLN A 64 -21.89 -1.99 -25.90
CA GLN A 64 -23.07 -1.22 -26.28
C GLN A 64 -22.76 -0.19 -27.38
N ASP A 65 -21.59 0.47 -27.34
CA ASP A 65 -21.14 1.37 -28.39
C ASP A 65 -20.99 0.62 -29.74
N MET A 66 -20.41 -0.58 -29.72
CA MET A 66 -20.28 -1.44 -30.90
C MET A 66 -21.66 -1.86 -31.46
N VAL A 67 -22.64 -2.12 -30.58
CA VAL A 67 -24.00 -2.46 -30.99
C VAL A 67 -24.70 -1.27 -31.65
N GLU A 68 -24.56 -0.06 -31.10
CA GLU A 68 -25.06 1.18 -31.67
C GLU A 68 -24.50 1.40 -33.07
N ASP A 69 -23.20 1.31 -33.22
CA ASP A 69 -22.52 1.42 -34.53
C ASP A 69 -23.02 0.35 -35.50
N GLY A 70 -23.20 -0.87 -35.06
CA GLY A 70 -23.72 -1.97 -35.85
C GLY A 70 -25.13 -1.70 -36.38
N ILE A 71 -26.03 -1.19 -35.51
CA ILE A 71 -27.42 -0.83 -35.91
C ILE A 71 -27.38 0.32 -36.91
N MET A 72 -26.54 1.34 -36.71
CA MET A 72 -26.41 2.46 -37.63
C MET A 72 -25.89 2.03 -39.02
N ARG A 73 -24.93 1.12 -39.10
CA ARG A 73 -24.38 0.56 -40.35
C ARG A 73 -25.42 -0.22 -41.16
N GLU A 74 -26.42 -0.79 -40.51
CA GLU A 74 -27.57 -1.41 -41.20
C GLU A 74 -28.61 -0.40 -41.66
N ASN A 75 -28.36 0.92 -41.53
CA ASN A 75 -29.24 2.03 -41.84
C ASN A 75 -30.58 2.01 -41.07
N ALA A 76 -30.65 1.32 -39.95
CA ALA A 76 -31.84 1.21 -39.09
C ALA A 76 -31.87 2.37 -38.06
N TYR A 77 -31.97 3.61 -38.54
CA TYR A 77 -31.81 4.83 -37.73
C TYR A 77 -32.88 4.96 -36.64
N GLU A 78 -34.12 4.56 -36.88
CA GLU A 78 -35.16 4.59 -35.82
C GLU A 78 -34.90 3.56 -34.71
N VAL A 79 -34.42 2.37 -35.07
CA VAL A 79 -34.01 1.37 -34.09
C VAL A 79 -32.80 1.86 -33.28
N ALA A 80 -31.79 2.47 -33.96
CA ALA A 80 -30.63 3.07 -33.31
C ALA A 80 -31.05 4.17 -32.33
N ARG A 81 -31.94 5.07 -32.75
CA ARG A 81 -32.50 6.15 -31.92
C ARG A 81 -33.17 5.59 -30.65
N ARG A 82 -33.99 4.55 -30.78
CA ARG A 82 -34.66 3.90 -29.64
C ARG A 82 -33.66 3.21 -28.70
N TYR A 83 -32.67 2.56 -29.28
CA TYR A 83 -31.62 1.90 -28.49
C TYR A 83 -30.81 2.92 -27.68
N ILE A 84 -30.33 3.99 -28.33
CA ILE A 84 -29.56 5.08 -27.71
C ILE A 84 -30.39 5.81 -26.65
N THR A 85 -31.66 6.16 -26.98
CA THR A 85 -32.56 6.82 -26.02
C THR A 85 -32.80 5.97 -24.80
N TYR A 86 -33.09 4.67 -24.99
CA TYR A 86 -33.25 3.75 -23.87
C TYR A 86 -31.99 3.68 -23.00
N ARG A 87 -30.85 3.52 -23.64
CA ARG A 87 -29.53 3.50 -22.94
C ARG A 87 -29.31 4.81 -22.17
N TYR A 88 -29.60 5.95 -22.78
CA TYR A 88 -29.46 7.27 -22.15
C TYR A 88 -30.40 7.41 -20.93
N VAL A 89 -31.67 7.07 -21.08
CA VAL A 89 -32.65 7.09 -19.96
C VAL A 89 -32.22 6.17 -18.84
N GLN A 90 -31.76 4.96 -19.13
CA GLN A 90 -31.20 4.06 -18.12
C GLN A 90 -29.91 4.59 -17.49
N SER A 91 -29.08 5.30 -18.26
CA SER A 91 -27.91 5.99 -17.74
C SER A 91 -28.27 7.12 -16.77
N ILE A 92 -29.30 7.93 -17.11
CA ILE A 92 -29.81 8.97 -16.19
C ILE A 92 -30.39 8.37 -14.91
N LYS A 93 -31.23 7.34 -15.04
CA LYS A 93 -31.79 6.64 -13.87
C LYS A 93 -30.68 6.11 -12.95
N ARG A 94 -29.64 5.54 -13.54
CA ARG A 94 -28.48 5.05 -12.76
C ARG A 94 -27.67 6.20 -12.16
N LYS A 95 -27.46 7.33 -12.90
CA LYS A 95 -26.77 8.51 -12.34
C LYS A 95 -27.50 9.13 -11.16
N ASN A 96 -28.80 9.02 -11.12
CA ASN A 96 -29.61 9.51 -9.99
C ASN A 96 -29.57 8.56 -8.76
N ASN A 97 -29.15 7.28 -8.94
CA ASN A 97 -29.14 6.26 -7.87
C ASN A 97 -27.81 5.48 -7.80
N THR A 98 -26.70 6.05 -8.28
CA THR A 98 -25.39 5.32 -8.34
C THR A 98 -24.88 4.88 -6.97
N THR A 99 -25.09 5.68 -5.96
CA THR A 99 -24.64 5.37 -4.57
C THR A 99 -25.47 4.27 -3.97
N ASP A 100 -26.80 4.31 -4.13
CA ASP A 100 -27.71 3.27 -3.65
C ASP A 100 -27.43 1.92 -4.32
N ASP A 101 -27.25 1.90 -5.66
CA ASP A 101 -26.92 0.67 -6.40
C ASP A 101 -25.57 0.08 -5.96
N LYS A 102 -24.56 0.91 -5.70
CA LYS A 102 -23.28 0.46 -5.17
C LYS A 102 -23.42 -0.11 -3.77
N ILE A 103 -24.14 0.55 -2.88
CA ILE A 103 -24.40 0.08 -1.52
C ILE A 103 -25.16 -1.26 -1.55
N LEU A 104 -26.18 -1.39 -2.38
CA LEU A 104 -26.91 -2.65 -2.52
C LEU A 104 -26.02 -3.78 -3.05
N SER A 105 -25.20 -3.51 -4.06
CA SER A 105 -24.26 -4.51 -4.59
C SER A 105 -23.18 -4.93 -3.56
N LEU A 106 -22.82 -4.05 -2.64
CA LEU A 106 -21.95 -4.40 -1.52
C LEU A 106 -22.63 -5.35 -0.54
N ILE A 107 -23.89 -5.05 -0.18
CA ILE A 107 -24.69 -5.90 0.75
C ILE A 107 -24.92 -7.28 0.15
N GLU A 108 -25.21 -7.34 -1.14
CA GLU A 108 -25.43 -8.60 -1.87
C GLU A 108 -24.15 -9.35 -2.22
N CYS A 109 -22.97 -8.80 -1.85
CA CYS A 109 -21.65 -9.34 -2.19
C CYS A 109 -21.43 -9.53 -3.71
N ASP A 110 -22.05 -8.71 -4.55
CA ASP A 110 -21.97 -8.77 -6.03
C ASP A 110 -21.03 -7.69 -6.63
N ASN A 111 -20.38 -6.90 -5.78
CA ASN A 111 -19.44 -5.85 -6.21
C ASN A 111 -18.02 -6.39 -6.30
N GLU A 112 -17.62 -6.86 -7.48
CA GLU A 112 -16.28 -7.41 -7.73
C GLU A 112 -15.17 -6.36 -7.67
N GLU A 113 -15.45 -5.09 -7.97
CA GLU A 113 -14.45 -4.01 -7.88
C GLU A 113 -14.01 -3.83 -6.42
N VAL A 114 -14.96 -3.77 -5.51
CA VAL A 114 -14.69 -3.64 -4.07
C VAL A 114 -14.04 -4.90 -3.49
N LYS A 115 -14.46 -6.09 -3.94
CA LYS A 115 -13.84 -7.35 -3.52
C LYS A 115 -12.34 -7.40 -3.82
N GLN A 116 -11.89 -6.71 -4.87
CA GLN A 116 -10.52 -6.74 -5.37
C GLN A 116 -9.73 -5.47 -5.04
N GLU A 117 -10.32 -4.51 -4.33
CA GLU A 117 -9.68 -3.24 -4.01
C GLU A 117 -8.56 -3.40 -2.96
N ASN A 118 -8.78 -4.25 -1.96
CA ASN A 118 -7.81 -4.52 -0.90
C ASN A 118 -7.68 -6.03 -0.65
N SER A 119 -6.49 -6.58 -0.86
CA SER A 119 -6.21 -8.02 -0.73
C SER A 119 -6.33 -8.56 0.71
N ASN A 120 -6.47 -7.70 1.71
CA ASN A 120 -6.54 -8.07 3.13
C ASN A 120 -7.90 -7.74 3.80
N LYS A 121 -8.86 -7.18 3.05
CA LYS A 121 -10.23 -6.91 3.51
C LYS A 121 -11.21 -7.94 2.95
N ASN A 122 -11.93 -8.65 3.82
CA ASN A 122 -12.94 -9.61 3.38
C ASN A 122 -14.32 -8.93 3.25
N PRO A 123 -14.82 -8.67 2.03
CA PRO A 123 -16.07 -7.93 1.81
C PRO A 123 -17.32 -8.71 2.17
N THR A 124 -17.23 -10.00 2.52
CA THR A 124 -18.39 -10.80 2.96
C THR A 124 -18.68 -10.64 4.46
N VAL A 125 -17.74 -10.08 5.23
CA VAL A 125 -17.90 -9.86 6.67
C VAL A 125 -18.74 -8.61 6.94
N ALA A 126 -19.79 -8.71 7.74
CA ALA A 126 -20.74 -7.62 7.96
C ALA A 126 -20.12 -6.30 8.48
N SER A 127 -19.12 -6.37 9.35
CA SER A 127 -18.37 -5.17 9.82
C SER A 127 -17.57 -4.50 8.72
N VAL A 128 -17.00 -5.29 7.79
CA VAL A 128 -16.28 -4.80 6.61
C VAL A 128 -17.25 -4.18 5.61
N GLN A 129 -18.41 -4.79 5.38
CA GLN A 129 -19.47 -4.20 4.54
C GLN A 129 -19.90 -2.84 5.05
N ARG A 130 -20.04 -2.68 6.38
CA ARG A 130 -20.41 -1.41 7.00
C ARG A 130 -19.38 -0.31 6.73
N ASP A 131 -18.08 -0.64 6.80
CA ASP A 131 -17.00 0.29 6.46
C ASP A 131 -17.05 0.68 4.97
N TYR A 132 -17.23 -0.28 4.08
CA TYR A 132 -17.38 -0.01 2.65
C TYR A 132 -18.62 0.84 2.31
N MET A 133 -19.75 0.61 2.99
CA MET A 133 -20.94 1.45 2.82
C MET A 133 -20.68 2.90 3.23
N ALA A 134 -20.01 3.12 4.36
CA ALA A 134 -19.60 4.45 4.80
C ALA A 134 -18.62 5.08 3.79
N GLY A 135 -17.71 4.30 3.24
CA GLY A 135 -16.78 4.70 2.21
C GLY A 135 -17.48 5.15 0.91
N GLU A 136 -18.50 4.42 0.44
CA GLU A 136 -19.25 4.83 -0.77
C GLU A 136 -20.03 6.15 -0.55
N VAL A 137 -20.59 6.36 0.63
CA VAL A 137 -21.21 7.63 0.97
C VAL A 137 -20.18 8.78 0.99
N SER A 138 -18.99 8.53 1.56
CA SER A 138 -17.90 9.51 1.58
C SER A 138 -17.40 9.83 0.15
N LYS A 139 -17.22 8.82 -0.71
CA LYS A 139 -16.84 9.02 -2.13
C LYS A 139 -17.86 9.88 -2.87
N ASP A 140 -19.15 9.62 -2.71
CA ASP A 140 -20.22 10.43 -3.33
C ASP A 140 -20.17 11.89 -2.87
N LEU A 141 -20.05 12.13 -1.56
CA LEU A 141 -19.93 13.47 -1.00
C LEU A 141 -18.66 14.16 -1.50
N THR A 142 -17.55 13.44 -1.56
CA THR A 142 -16.26 13.94 -2.04
C THR A 142 -16.35 14.40 -3.49
N GLU A 143 -16.88 13.55 -4.37
CA GLU A 143 -16.99 13.86 -5.81
C GLU A 143 -18.04 14.93 -6.12
N ARG A 144 -19.13 14.97 -5.38
CA ARG A 144 -20.28 15.83 -5.70
C ARG A 144 -20.22 17.19 -5.03
N ILE A 145 -19.57 17.31 -3.85
CA ILE A 145 -19.65 18.51 -3.02
C ILE A 145 -18.28 19.04 -2.58
N LEU A 146 -17.34 18.14 -2.19
CA LEU A 146 -16.16 18.55 -1.44
C LEU A 146 -14.94 18.86 -2.31
N LEU A 147 -14.84 18.27 -3.51
CA LEU A 147 -13.75 18.52 -4.43
C LEU A 147 -14.16 19.44 -5.58
N ASP A 148 -13.19 20.15 -6.11
CA ASP A 148 -13.30 20.88 -7.36
C ASP A 148 -13.67 19.93 -8.50
N SER A 149 -14.61 20.36 -9.36
CA SER A 149 -15.11 19.54 -10.48
C SER A 149 -14.01 19.12 -11.46
N GLU A 150 -13.02 19.99 -11.73
CA GLU A 150 -11.90 19.64 -12.63
C GLU A 150 -11.02 18.54 -12.02
N VAL A 151 -10.80 18.56 -10.71
CA VAL A 151 -10.08 17.49 -10.00
C VAL A 151 -10.87 16.18 -10.06
N VAL A 152 -12.19 16.23 -9.86
CA VAL A 152 -13.08 15.06 -9.96
C VAL A 152 -13.06 14.46 -11.36
N GLU A 153 -13.18 15.30 -12.39
CA GLU A 153 -13.12 14.87 -13.79
C GLU A 153 -11.75 14.26 -14.14
N ALA A 154 -10.66 14.88 -13.71
CA ALA A 154 -9.31 14.36 -13.89
C ALA A 154 -9.11 13.00 -13.18
N HIS A 155 -9.67 12.84 -11.98
CA HIS A 155 -9.67 11.56 -11.26
C HIS A 155 -10.43 10.48 -12.03
N LYS A 156 -11.63 10.78 -12.51
CA LYS A 156 -12.48 9.85 -13.29
C LYS A 156 -11.86 9.49 -14.64
N ALA A 157 -11.17 10.44 -15.26
CA ALA A 157 -10.46 10.23 -16.53
C ALA A 157 -9.13 9.46 -16.36
N GLY A 158 -8.66 9.21 -15.12
CA GLY A 158 -7.39 8.55 -14.86
C GLY A 158 -6.16 9.41 -15.16
N ILE A 159 -6.31 10.72 -15.16
CA ILE A 159 -5.22 11.71 -15.30
C ILE A 159 -4.45 11.80 -13.99
N LEU A 160 -5.17 11.80 -12.88
CA LEU A 160 -4.65 11.69 -11.53
C LEU A 160 -5.49 10.71 -10.72
N HIS A 161 -4.97 10.29 -9.57
CA HIS A 161 -5.73 9.52 -8.59
C HIS A 161 -5.75 10.26 -7.25
N PHE A 162 -6.95 10.62 -6.81
CA PHE A 162 -7.20 11.14 -5.47
C PHE A 162 -7.40 9.95 -4.55
N HIS A 163 -6.37 9.61 -3.76
CA HIS A 163 -6.41 8.44 -2.87
C HIS A 163 -7.44 8.60 -1.75
N ASP A 164 -7.97 7.48 -1.26
CA ASP A 164 -8.77 7.42 -0.03
C ASP A 164 -9.93 8.44 0.00
N ALA A 165 -10.64 8.62 -1.12
CA ALA A 165 -11.83 9.45 -1.21
C ALA A 165 -12.97 8.93 -0.31
N ASP A 166 -12.91 7.65 0.04
CA ASP A 166 -13.79 6.95 0.99
C ASP A 166 -13.63 7.40 2.45
N TYR A 167 -12.55 8.12 2.78
CA TYR A 167 -12.33 8.73 4.11
C TYR A 167 -12.27 10.26 4.09
N PHE A 168 -12.28 10.87 2.89
CA PHE A 168 -12.05 12.31 2.74
C PHE A 168 -13.16 13.17 3.35
N ALA A 169 -14.40 12.69 3.39
CA ALA A 169 -15.50 13.41 4.00
C ALA A 169 -15.32 13.62 5.52
N GLN A 170 -14.59 12.75 6.20
CA GLN A 170 -14.20 12.89 7.59
C GLN A 170 -12.92 13.73 7.74
N HIS A 171 -12.69 14.28 8.96
CA HIS A 171 -11.45 14.96 9.31
C HIS A 171 -10.36 13.95 9.71
N MET A 172 -10.02 13.05 8.80
CA MET A 172 -9.01 12.00 8.99
C MET A 172 -7.81 12.24 8.07
N HIS A 173 -6.63 11.88 8.54
CA HIS A 173 -5.38 11.94 7.78
C HIS A 173 -4.88 10.53 7.44
N ASN A 174 -3.77 10.45 6.69
CA ASN A 174 -3.26 9.19 6.16
C ASN A 174 -2.44 8.42 7.22
N CYS A 175 -1.13 8.52 7.20
CA CYS A 175 -0.23 7.65 7.96
C CYS A 175 0.42 8.37 9.15
N ASP A 176 0.77 7.58 10.18
CA ASP A 176 1.31 8.08 11.45
C ASP A 176 2.65 7.48 11.82
N LEU A 177 3.52 8.30 12.43
CA LEU A 177 4.61 7.86 13.29
C LEU A 177 4.22 8.06 14.75
N VAL A 178 3.73 7.02 15.38
CA VAL A 178 3.21 7.07 16.74
C VAL A 178 4.31 7.33 17.75
N ASN A 179 4.17 8.35 18.58
CA ASN A 179 5.08 8.63 19.67
C ASN A 179 4.78 7.74 20.89
N LEU A 180 5.02 6.44 20.71
CA LEU A 180 4.78 5.44 21.75
C LEU A 180 5.64 5.69 23.00
N GLU A 181 6.83 6.27 22.85
CA GLU A 181 7.67 6.66 23.99
C GLU A 181 6.96 7.65 24.89
N ASP A 182 6.42 8.74 24.33
CA ASP A 182 5.70 9.75 25.11
C ASP A 182 4.47 9.16 25.81
N MET A 183 3.69 8.34 25.09
CA MET A 183 2.49 7.72 25.64
C MET A 183 2.77 6.76 26.80
N LEU A 184 3.82 5.98 26.71
CA LEU A 184 4.20 5.00 27.75
C LEU A 184 4.91 5.66 28.95
N GLN A 185 5.72 6.71 28.71
CA GLN A 185 6.48 7.36 29.80
C GLN A 185 5.62 8.36 30.58
N ASN A 186 4.72 9.09 29.91
CA ASN A 186 3.92 10.16 30.49
C ASN A 186 2.44 9.77 30.72
N GLY A 187 2.09 8.53 30.37
CA GLY A 187 0.71 8.06 30.39
C GLY A 187 -0.11 8.55 29.20
N THR A 188 -1.23 7.90 28.98
CA THR A 188 -2.17 8.19 27.91
C THR A 188 -3.61 7.96 28.36
N VAL A 189 -4.60 8.29 27.52
CA VAL A 189 -6.00 7.98 27.79
C VAL A 189 -6.55 7.11 26.66
N ILE A 190 -7.15 6.00 27.01
CA ILE A 190 -7.81 5.08 26.08
C ILE A 190 -9.26 4.92 26.50
N SER A 191 -10.19 5.28 25.60
CA SER A 191 -11.64 5.19 25.85
C SER A 191 -12.07 5.85 27.19
N GLY A 192 -11.50 7.03 27.49
CA GLY A 192 -11.78 7.77 28.71
C GLY A 192 -11.09 7.28 29.99
N THR A 193 -10.30 6.20 29.89
CA THR A 193 -9.54 5.65 31.03
C THR A 193 -8.08 6.08 30.96
N PHE A 194 -7.59 6.68 32.04
CA PHE A 194 -6.17 7.03 32.16
C PHE A 194 -5.31 5.77 32.36
N ILE A 195 -4.30 5.64 31.55
CA ILE A 195 -3.33 4.55 31.57
C ILE A 195 -1.99 5.10 32.04
N GLU A 196 -1.56 4.67 33.20
CA GLU A 196 -0.29 5.06 33.80
C GLU A 196 0.91 4.43 33.09
N LYS A 197 2.11 4.92 33.42
CA LYS A 197 3.36 4.34 32.95
C LYS A 197 3.44 2.83 33.34
N PRO A 198 3.75 1.93 32.40
CA PRO A 198 3.86 0.50 32.69
C PRO A 198 4.95 0.17 33.72
N HIS A 199 4.68 -0.85 34.54
CA HIS A 199 5.61 -1.37 35.54
C HIS A 199 6.24 -2.71 35.13
N SER A 200 6.11 -3.11 33.87
CA SER A 200 6.79 -4.28 33.28
C SER A 200 6.78 -4.21 31.77
N PHE A 201 7.67 -4.97 31.14
CA PHE A 201 7.76 -5.09 29.70
C PHE A 201 6.47 -5.69 29.09
N SER A 202 5.93 -6.75 29.68
CA SER A 202 4.70 -7.38 29.18
C SER A 202 3.50 -6.45 29.28
N THR A 203 3.41 -5.62 30.34
CA THR A 203 2.38 -4.58 30.46
C THR A 203 2.55 -3.49 29.39
N ALA A 204 3.80 -3.05 29.13
CA ALA A 204 4.09 -2.09 28.09
C ALA A 204 3.68 -2.61 26.69
N CYS A 205 3.96 -3.87 26.39
CA CYS A 205 3.54 -4.50 25.15
C CYS A 205 2.01 -4.57 25.01
N ASN A 206 1.30 -4.91 26.10
CA ASN A 206 -0.17 -4.95 26.09
C ASN A 206 -0.77 -3.55 25.86
N ILE A 207 -0.27 -2.53 26.55
CA ILE A 207 -0.73 -1.14 26.34
C ILE A 207 -0.41 -0.67 24.92
N ALA A 208 0.76 -1.00 24.39
CA ALA A 208 1.13 -0.68 23.01
C ALA A 208 0.12 -1.26 22.00
N THR A 209 -0.37 -2.48 22.21
CA THR A 209 -1.38 -3.06 21.29
C THR A 209 -2.73 -2.36 21.38
N GLN A 210 -3.13 -1.87 22.55
CA GLN A 210 -4.34 -1.07 22.72
C GLN A 210 -4.20 0.30 22.03
N ILE A 211 -3.04 0.93 22.16
CA ILE A 211 -2.72 2.19 21.46
C ILE A 211 -2.80 1.97 19.94
N ILE A 212 -2.18 0.90 19.42
CA ILE A 212 -2.21 0.54 18.01
C ILE A 212 -3.65 0.41 17.50
N ALA A 213 -4.53 -0.26 18.24
CA ALA A 213 -5.93 -0.44 17.87
C ALA A 213 -6.69 0.89 17.81
N GLN A 214 -6.49 1.77 18.78
CA GLN A 214 -7.14 3.07 18.84
C GLN A 214 -6.64 4.04 17.76
N VAL A 215 -5.33 4.07 17.51
CA VAL A 215 -4.73 4.88 16.44
C VAL A 215 -5.24 4.39 15.08
N ALA A 216 -5.24 3.07 14.82
CA ALA A 216 -5.73 2.50 13.58
C ALA A 216 -7.22 2.78 13.31
N SER A 217 -8.01 3.03 14.35
CA SER A 217 -9.42 3.41 14.24
C SER A 217 -9.64 4.93 14.08
N SER A 218 -8.59 5.73 14.16
CA SER A 218 -8.65 7.19 14.17
C SER A 218 -8.01 7.85 12.95
N GLN A 219 -7.39 7.05 12.07
CA GLN A 219 -6.79 7.45 10.80
C GLN A 219 -7.06 6.36 9.75
N TYR A 220 -6.79 6.60 8.46
CA TYR A 220 -7.12 5.65 7.40
C TYR A 220 -5.90 4.96 6.77
N GLY A 221 -4.69 5.42 7.03
CA GLY A 221 -3.45 4.83 6.50
C GLY A 221 -2.78 3.85 7.45
N GLY A 222 -1.48 3.70 7.29
CA GLY A 222 -0.65 2.87 8.16
C GLY A 222 -0.07 3.67 9.33
N GLN A 223 0.30 2.95 10.38
CA GLN A 223 1.02 3.52 11.52
C GLN A 223 2.33 2.80 11.73
N SER A 224 3.30 3.48 12.33
CA SER A 224 4.58 2.87 12.69
C SER A 224 4.93 3.13 14.15
N ILE A 225 5.45 2.10 14.80
CA ILE A 225 6.04 2.19 16.15
C ILE A 225 7.49 1.72 16.11
N SER A 226 8.30 2.20 17.05
CA SER A 226 9.65 1.68 17.28
C SER A 226 9.70 0.73 18.47
N LEU A 227 10.41 -0.39 18.33
CA LEU A 227 10.70 -1.29 19.46
C LEU A 227 11.60 -0.62 20.51
N THR A 228 12.36 0.40 20.12
CA THR A 228 13.19 1.18 21.05
C THR A 228 12.35 1.80 22.17
N HIS A 229 11.11 2.20 21.86
CA HIS A 229 10.20 2.77 22.87
C HIS A 229 9.75 1.77 23.95
N LEU A 230 9.90 0.46 23.70
CA LEU A 230 9.61 -0.62 24.64
C LEU A 230 10.86 -1.07 25.42
N ALA A 231 12.06 -0.83 24.89
CA ALA A 231 13.31 -1.31 25.48
C ALA A 231 13.53 -0.86 26.95
N PRO A 232 13.20 0.38 27.37
CA PRO A 232 13.36 0.80 28.78
C PRO A 232 12.57 -0.06 29.78
N PHE A 233 11.48 -0.69 29.35
CA PHE A 233 10.64 -1.52 30.21
C PHE A 233 11.23 -2.92 30.44
N VAL A 234 12.23 -3.33 29.65
CA VAL A 234 13.01 -4.55 29.90
C VAL A 234 13.82 -4.40 31.18
N ASP A 235 14.48 -3.25 31.38
CA ASP A 235 15.23 -2.96 32.62
C ASP A 235 14.28 -2.82 33.83
N VAL A 236 13.10 -2.24 33.64
CA VAL A 236 12.06 -2.20 34.70
C VAL A 236 11.68 -3.62 35.12
N SER A 237 11.42 -4.51 34.18
CA SER A 237 11.12 -5.92 34.45
C SER A 237 12.31 -6.66 35.08
N ARG A 238 13.54 -6.41 34.62
CA ARG A 238 14.75 -7.02 35.16
C ARG A 238 14.91 -6.69 36.66
N LYS A 239 14.75 -5.41 37.04
CA LYS A 239 14.80 -4.97 38.45
C LYS A 239 13.73 -5.64 39.28
N LYS A 240 12.48 -5.62 38.81
CA LYS A 240 11.37 -6.27 39.50
C LYS A 240 11.58 -7.76 39.72
N ILE A 241 12.02 -8.47 38.67
CA ILE A 241 12.32 -9.93 38.79
C ILE A 241 13.45 -10.18 39.75
N ARG A 242 14.47 -9.31 39.76
CA ARG A 242 15.61 -9.43 40.73
C ARG A 242 15.11 -9.28 42.17
N ASP A 243 14.30 -8.26 42.45
CA ASP A 243 13.72 -8.03 43.77
C ASP A 243 12.85 -9.22 44.21
N GLU A 244 12.04 -9.77 43.31
CA GLU A 244 11.21 -10.96 43.54
C GLU A 244 12.09 -12.19 43.90
N ILE A 245 13.19 -12.44 43.15
CA ILE A 245 14.10 -13.55 43.38
C ILE A 245 14.87 -13.37 44.71
N GLU A 246 15.30 -12.17 45.02
CA GLU A 246 15.96 -11.88 46.29
C GLU A 246 15.02 -12.15 47.48
N ALA A 247 13.76 -11.77 47.37
CA ALA A 247 12.76 -12.05 48.38
C ALA A 247 12.44 -13.55 48.50
N GLU A 248 12.24 -14.25 47.37
CA GLU A 248 11.97 -15.70 47.35
C GLU A 248 13.13 -16.54 47.89
N MET A 249 14.36 -16.09 47.65
CA MET A 249 15.58 -16.82 48.05
C MET A 249 16.21 -16.31 49.36
N TYR A 250 15.51 -15.45 50.08
CA TYR A 250 15.98 -14.94 51.35
C TYR A 250 16.20 -16.08 52.35
N GLY A 251 17.39 -16.16 52.94
CA GLY A 251 17.77 -17.22 53.85
C GLY A 251 18.18 -18.56 53.21
N LEU A 252 18.11 -18.66 51.85
CA LEU A 252 18.60 -19.84 51.13
C LEU A 252 20.06 -19.66 50.71
N ASN A 253 20.84 -20.73 50.74
CA ASN A 253 22.25 -20.69 50.33
C ASN A 253 22.37 -20.83 48.79
N VAL A 254 22.02 -19.76 48.06
CA VAL A 254 22.09 -19.69 46.59
C VAL A 254 23.11 -18.63 46.22
N SER A 255 24.04 -18.95 45.29
CA SER A 255 25.05 -18.00 44.83
C SER A 255 24.45 -16.85 44.03
N ASN A 256 25.10 -15.68 43.99
CA ASN A 256 24.65 -14.54 43.23
C ASN A 256 24.62 -14.84 41.72
N GLU A 257 25.59 -15.60 41.19
CA GLU A 257 25.64 -16.03 39.80
C GLU A 257 24.40 -16.83 39.42
N ARG A 258 23.97 -17.76 40.35
CA ARG A 258 22.75 -18.55 40.11
C ARG A 258 21.49 -17.70 40.18
N LYS A 259 21.43 -16.71 41.04
CA LYS A 259 20.31 -15.76 41.11
C LYS A 259 20.21 -14.96 39.81
N GLU A 260 21.31 -14.39 39.32
CA GLU A 260 21.34 -13.65 38.06
C GLU A 260 20.96 -14.54 36.86
N GLU A 261 21.41 -15.77 36.80
CA GLU A 261 20.98 -16.73 35.77
C GLU A 261 19.46 -16.95 35.78
N ILE A 262 18.85 -17.02 36.97
CA ILE A 262 17.39 -17.16 37.10
C ILE A 262 16.69 -15.86 36.66
N VAL A 263 17.24 -14.69 37.03
CA VAL A 263 16.73 -13.37 36.56
C VAL A 263 16.69 -13.33 35.06
N GLU A 264 17.80 -13.61 34.38
CA GLU A 264 17.88 -13.58 32.91
C GLU A 264 16.93 -14.61 32.26
N ASN A 265 16.79 -15.81 32.84
CA ASN A 265 15.85 -16.81 32.32
C ASN A 265 14.38 -16.37 32.46
N ARG A 266 14.00 -15.72 33.56
CA ARG A 266 12.65 -15.19 33.76
C ARG A 266 12.40 -13.98 32.83
N LEU A 267 13.40 -13.11 32.69
CA LEU A 267 13.33 -11.95 31.81
C LEU A 267 13.12 -12.35 30.33
N ARG A 268 13.88 -13.35 29.85
CA ARG A 268 13.70 -13.87 28.48
C ARG A 268 12.30 -14.43 28.26
N LYS A 269 11.73 -15.13 29.24
CA LYS A 269 10.35 -15.63 29.20
C LYS A 269 9.33 -14.47 29.13
N GLU A 270 9.59 -13.40 29.87
CA GLU A 270 8.73 -12.20 29.83
C GLU A 270 8.82 -11.48 28.48
N ILE A 271 10.03 -11.33 27.91
CA ILE A 271 10.22 -10.76 26.57
C ILE A 271 9.46 -11.60 25.53
N THR A 272 9.59 -12.93 25.59
CA THR A 272 8.85 -13.85 24.70
C THR A 272 7.35 -13.64 24.78
N LYS A 273 6.79 -13.53 25.99
CA LYS A 273 5.35 -13.30 26.20
C LYS A 273 4.91 -11.91 25.70
N GLY A 274 5.69 -10.87 25.97
CA GLY A 274 5.39 -9.50 25.52
C GLY A 274 5.39 -9.38 24.00
N VAL A 275 6.40 -9.92 23.34
CA VAL A 275 6.48 -9.95 21.86
C VAL A 275 5.35 -10.78 21.26
N GLN A 276 5.03 -11.92 21.87
CA GLN A 276 3.89 -12.76 21.45
C GLN A 276 2.57 -12.00 21.56
N THR A 277 2.39 -11.21 22.62
CA THR A 277 1.21 -10.35 22.77
C THR A 277 1.08 -9.37 21.60
N ILE A 278 2.16 -8.67 21.23
CA ILE A 278 2.15 -7.76 20.08
C ILE A 278 1.77 -8.51 18.80
N GLN A 279 2.44 -9.62 18.53
CA GLN A 279 2.22 -10.35 17.27
C GLN A 279 0.79 -10.89 17.14
N TYR A 280 0.25 -11.53 18.18
CA TYR A 280 -1.09 -12.12 18.12
C TYR A 280 -2.20 -11.07 18.21
N GLN A 281 -2.04 -10.05 19.02
CA GLN A 281 -3.04 -8.97 19.11
C GLN A 281 -3.19 -8.25 17.77
N VAL A 282 -2.08 -7.94 17.09
CA VAL A 282 -2.12 -7.26 15.79
C VAL A 282 -2.89 -8.08 14.74
N VAL A 283 -2.69 -9.40 14.67
CA VAL A 283 -3.36 -10.23 13.65
C VAL A 283 -4.78 -10.62 14.00
N THR A 284 -5.17 -10.56 15.28
CA THR A 284 -6.51 -10.96 15.75
C THR A 284 -7.45 -9.77 15.97
N LEU A 285 -6.93 -8.54 16.01
CA LEU A 285 -7.73 -7.33 16.12
C LEU A 285 -8.36 -6.98 14.76
N MET A 286 -9.63 -6.62 14.81
CA MET A 286 -10.32 -5.97 13.70
C MET A 286 -10.61 -4.52 14.12
N THR A 287 -10.08 -3.57 13.36
CA THR A 287 -10.33 -2.14 13.58
C THR A 287 -11.66 -1.71 12.97
N THR A 288 -12.06 -0.48 13.20
CA THR A 288 -13.24 0.11 12.55
C THR A 288 -13.15 0.14 11.03
N ASN A 289 -11.94 0.07 10.48
CA ASN A 289 -11.70 0.01 9.03
C ASN A 289 -11.85 -1.39 8.43
N GLY A 290 -12.38 -2.35 9.18
CA GLY A 290 -12.70 -3.68 8.69
C GLY A 290 -11.50 -4.59 8.40
N GLN A 291 -10.32 -4.29 8.93
CA GLN A 291 -9.11 -5.09 8.78
C GLN A 291 -8.26 -5.09 10.04
N ALA A 292 -7.23 -5.95 10.08
CA ALA A 292 -6.20 -5.87 11.10
C ALA A 292 -5.48 -4.50 11.03
N PRO A 293 -4.96 -3.97 12.16
CA PRO A 293 -4.21 -2.72 12.15
C PRO A 293 -3.07 -2.75 11.13
N PHE A 294 -3.02 -1.77 10.24
CA PHE A 294 -1.93 -1.61 9.29
C PHE A 294 -0.71 -1.01 10.01
N ILE A 295 0.03 -1.89 10.70
CA ILE A 295 1.13 -1.53 11.61
C ILE A 295 2.49 -1.93 11.05
N THR A 296 3.44 -1.00 11.11
CA THR A 296 4.86 -1.21 10.87
C THR A 296 5.62 -1.15 12.17
N VAL A 297 6.47 -2.13 12.40
CA VAL A 297 7.35 -2.23 13.58
C VAL A 297 8.79 -1.97 13.14
N PHE A 298 9.39 -0.93 13.68
CA PHE A 298 10.73 -0.48 13.38
C PHE A 298 11.73 -1.06 14.36
N MET A 299 12.81 -1.64 13.84
CA MET A 299 13.87 -2.34 14.56
C MET A 299 15.20 -1.67 14.25
N TYR A 300 15.61 -0.72 15.08
CA TYR A 300 16.78 0.12 14.88
C TYR A 300 17.62 0.20 16.15
N LEU A 301 18.79 -0.48 16.17
CA LEU A 301 19.64 -0.60 17.37
C LEU A 301 20.27 0.73 17.78
N ASN A 302 20.77 1.52 16.82
CA ASN A 302 21.40 2.81 17.10
C ASN A 302 20.43 3.92 17.54
N GLU A 303 19.11 3.63 17.57
CA GLU A 303 18.10 4.50 18.17
C GLU A 303 18.15 4.46 19.71
N ALA A 304 18.71 3.42 20.29
CA ALA A 304 18.85 3.26 21.73
C ALA A 304 19.74 4.38 22.36
N LYS A 305 19.33 4.86 23.54
CA LYS A 305 19.96 6.01 24.20
C LYS A 305 21.26 5.67 24.93
N ASN A 306 21.47 4.40 25.24
CA ASN A 306 22.64 3.90 25.94
C ASN A 306 22.88 2.41 25.64
N GLU A 307 24.03 1.88 26.02
CA GLU A 307 24.42 0.49 25.72
C GLU A 307 23.49 -0.56 26.35
N GLN A 308 23.00 -0.35 27.58
CA GLN A 308 22.07 -1.29 28.20
C GLN A 308 20.75 -1.36 27.44
N GLU A 309 20.21 -0.20 27.06
CA GLU A 309 19.00 -0.12 26.24
C GLU A 309 19.19 -0.78 24.88
N LYS A 310 20.40 -0.62 24.27
CA LYS A 310 20.74 -1.26 22.99
C LYS A 310 20.80 -2.79 23.11
N GLU A 311 21.37 -3.31 24.20
CA GLU A 311 21.38 -4.75 24.48
C GLU A 311 19.97 -5.29 24.71
N ASP A 312 19.16 -4.60 25.50
CA ASP A 312 17.77 -4.96 25.76
C ASP A 312 16.91 -4.90 24.48
N LEU A 313 17.12 -3.89 23.64
CA LEU A 313 16.49 -3.77 22.33
C LEU A 313 16.89 -4.93 21.42
N ALA A 314 18.16 -5.34 21.42
CA ALA A 314 18.62 -6.48 20.65
C ALA A 314 17.91 -7.79 21.04
N LEU A 315 17.61 -8.00 22.32
CA LEU A 315 16.81 -9.14 22.79
C LEU A 315 15.37 -9.09 22.28
N ILE A 316 14.75 -7.91 22.26
CA ILE A 316 13.39 -7.73 21.73
C ILE A 316 13.37 -8.00 20.24
N ILE A 317 14.32 -7.44 19.48
CA ILE A 317 14.45 -7.64 18.03
C ILE A 317 14.65 -9.12 17.70
N GLU A 318 15.56 -9.80 18.41
CA GLU A 318 15.82 -11.23 18.23
C GLU A 318 14.52 -12.03 18.38
N GLU A 319 13.78 -11.79 19.47
CA GLU A 319 12.53 -12.50 19.73
C GLU A 319 11.44 -12.16 18.71
N MET A 320 11.32 -10.89 18.29
CA MET A 320 10.37 -10.48 17.25
C MET A 320 10.62 -11.22 15.93
N ILE A 321 11.88 -11.32 15.50
CA ILE A 321 12.24 -12.01 14.28
C ILE A 321 12.05 -13.53 14.42
N ARG A 322 12.37 -14.12 15.59
CA ARG A 322 12.15 -15.56 15.86
C ARG A 322 10.69 -15.94 15.76
N GLN A 323 9.81 -15.18 16.40
CA GLN A 323 8.37 -15.44 16.34
C GLN A 323 7.81 -15.21 14.93
N ARG A 324 8.32 -14.20 14.21
CA ARG A 324 7.94 -13.99 12.81
C ARG A 324 8.41 -15.13 11.91
N TYR A 325 9.60 -15.66 12.13
CA TYR A 325 10.10 -16.83 11.40
C TYR A 325 9.20 -18.05 11.60
N GLN A 326 8.70 -18.27 12.81
CA GLN A 326 7.69 -19.29 13.08
C GLN A 326 6.39 -19.04 12.32
N GLY A 327 5.92 -17.79 12.28
CA GLY A 327 4.65 -17.38 11.67
C GLY A 327 3.49 -17.47 12.67
N VAL A 328 2.26 -17.50 12.13
CA VAL A 328 1.03 -17.69 12.92
C VAL A 328 0.24 -18.88 12.38
N LYS A 329 -0.53 -19.53 13.24
CA LYS A 329 -1.42 -20.61 12.81
C LYS A 329 -2.70 -20.03 12.22
N ASN A 330 -3.06 -20.49 11.02
CA ASN A 330 -4.36 -20.22 10.44
C ASN A 330 -5.45 -21.09 11.09
N GLU A 331 -6.68 -20.99 10.63
CA GLU A 331 -7.85 -21.76 11.10
C GLU A 331 -7.68 -23.27 10.96
N SER A 332 -6.86 -23.73 10.01
CA SER A 332 -6.52 -25.14 9.81
C SER A 332 -5.33 -25.62 10.66
N GLY A 333 -4.80 -24.76 11.56
CA GLY A 333 -3.66 -25.09 12.42
C GLY A 333 -2.29 -25.08 11.71
N VAL A 334 -2.21 -24.57 10.47
CA VAL A 334 -0.98 -24.49 9.67
C VAL A 334 -0.27 -23.17 9.94
N TRP A 335 1.06 -23.21 10.07
CA TRP A 335 1.90 -22.04 10.22
C TRP A 335 2.05 -21.29 8.89
N VAL A 336 1.44 -20.12 8.80
CA VAL A 336 1.47 -19.25 7.61
C VAL A 336 2.11 -17.91 7.91
N THR A 337 2.43 -17.16 6.85
CA THR A 337 2.96 -15.79 6.93
C THR A 337 1.80 -14.82 7.12
N PRO A 338 1.71 -14.10 8.26
CA PRO A 338 0.71 -13.05 8.42
C PRO A 338 1.08 -11.79 7.64
N ALA A 339 0.08 -11.03 7.18
CA ALA A 339 0.30 -9.76 6.49
C ALA A 339 0.92 -8.70 7.43
N PHE A 340 0.50 -8.68 8.71
CA PHE A 340 0.95 -7.73 9.75
C PHE A 340 1.45 -8.44 11.01
N PRO A 341 2.27 -7.74 11.83
CA PRO A 341 2.90 -6.45 11.59
C PRO A 341 3.93 -6.52 10.45
N LYS A 342 4.07 -5.44 9.69
CA LYS A 342 5.21 -5.27 8.80
C LYS A 342 6.46 -5.02 9.65
N LEU A 343 7.56 -5.70 9.36
CA LEU A 343 8.82 -5.56 10.09
C LEU A 343 9.84 -4.81 9.23
N ILE A 344 10.46 -3.79 9.80
CA ILE A 344 11.54 -3.03 9.17
C ILE A 344 12.81 -3.19 10.01
N TYR A 345 13.85 -3.72 9.41
CA TYR A 345 15.15 -3.92 10.04
C TYR A 345 16.17 -2.94 9.47
N VAL A 346 16.76 -2.13 10.34
CA VAL A 346 17.81 -1.20 9.93
C VAL A 346 19.14 -1.92 9.84
N LEU A 347 19.77 -1.82 8.67
CA LEU A 347 21.13 -2.26 8.45
C LEU A 347 22.08 -1.17 8.94
N GLU A 348 22.92 -1.52 9.91
CA GLU A 348 23.89 -0.67 10.58
C GLU A 348 25.28 -1.27 10.44
N GLU A 349 26.35 -0.48 10.59
CA GLU A 349 27.72 -0.97 10.45
C GLU A 349 28.03 -2.12 11.41
N ASP A 350 27.49 -2.07 12.65
CA ASP A 350 27.73 -3.08 13.69
C ASP A 350 26.80 -4.30 13.62
N ASN A 351 25.92 -4.38 12.61
CA ASN A 351 25.08 -5.55 12.39
C ASN A 351 25.18 -6.16 10.99
N VAL A 352 25.62 -5.40 9.97
CA VAL A 352 25.68 -5.88 8.58
C VAL A 352 27.04 -6.48 8.20
N ARG A 353 28.11 -6.06 8.85
CA ARG A 353 29.47 -6.53 8.54
C ARG A 353 29.79 -7.86 9.22
N PRO A 354 30.41 -8.81 8.52
CA PRO A 354 30.85 -10.08 9.12
C PRO A 354 31.72 -9.82 10.36
N GLY A 355 31.41 -10.50 11.46
CA GLY A 355 32.13 -10.38 12.72
C GLY A 355 31.75 -9.18 13.59
N SER A 356 30.85 -8.30 13.13
CA SER A 356 30.30 -7.25 13.98
C SER A 356 29.43 -7.78 15.10
N ARG A 357 29.25 -6.98 16.16
CA ARG A 357 28.61 -7.39 17.42
C ARG A 357 27.21 -7.99 17.23
N TYR A 358 26.41 -7.38 16.37
CA TYR A 358 25.02 -7.78 16.14
C TYR A 358 24.79 -8.49 14.81
N TYR A 359 25.84 -8.95 14.15
CA TYR A 359 25.76 -9.65 12.87
C TYR A 359 24.83 -10.88 12.90
N HIS A 360 24.73 -11.55 14.07
CA HIS A 360 23.82 -12.67 14.26
C HIS A 360 22.34 -12.30 14.09
N LEU A 361 21.94 -11.07 14.43
CA LEU A 361 20.57 -10.57 14.20
C LEU A 361 20.27 -10.42 12.71
N THR A 362 21.22 -9.89 11.93
CA THR A 362 21.06 -9.78 10.48
C THR A 362 20.98 -11.15 9.80
N LYS A 363 21.76 -12.14 10.28
CA LYS A 363 21.62 -13.54 9.83
C LYS A 363 20.24 -14.10 10.13
N LEU A 364 19.70 -13.83 11.31
CA LEU A 364 18.36 -14.26 11.69
C LEU A 364 17.29 -13.55 10.85
N ALA A 365 17.46 -12.26 10.60
CA ALA A 365 16.59 -11.47 9.72
C ALA A 365 16.60 -12.02 8.28
N ALA A 366 17.78 -12.30 7.72
CA ALA A 366 17.93 -12.91 6.40
C ALA A 366 17.22 -14.27 6.30
N LYS A 367 17.36 -15.12 7.33
CA LYS A 367 16.67 -16.40 7.42
C LYS A 367 15.14 -16.23 7.47
N CYS A 368 14.67 -15.23 8.22
CA CYS A 368 13.25 -14.90 8.29
C CYS A 368 12.73 -14.40 6.95
N THR A 369 13.43 -13.48 6.29
CA THR A 369 13.04 -12.96 4.96
C THR A 369 12.96 -14.08 3.93
N ALA A 370 13.93 -14.98 3.89
CA ALA A 370 13.94 -16.10 2.95
C ALA A 370 12.70 -17.00 3.08
N LYS A 371 12.11 -17.09 4.27
CA LYS A 371 10.94 -17.94 4.54
C LYS A 371 9.62 -17.15 4.60
N ARG A 372 9.63 -15.91 5.11
CA ARG A 372 8.42 -15.18 5.52
C ARG A 372 8.26 -13.81 4.83
N LEU A 373 9.06 -13.48 3.83
CA LEU A 373 9.02 -12.21 3.09
C LEU A 373 9.39 -10.97 3.91
N VAL A 374 9.64 -11.07 5.17
CA VAL A 374 9.99 -9.97 6.08
C VAL A 374 11.14 -10.38 7.01
N PRO A 375 11.91 -9.41 7.53
CA PRO A 375 11.76 -7.97 7.47
C PRO A 375 12.15 -7.37 6.12
N ASP A 376 11.73 -6.10 5.91
CA ASP A 376 12.31 -5.22 4.90
C ASP A 376 13.53 -4.50 5.50
N TYR A 377 14.37 -3.92 4.65
CA TYR A 377 15.67 -3.40 5.04
C TYR A 377 15.81 -1.92 4.71
N VAL A 378 16.19 -1.14 5.73
CA VAL A 378 16.57 0.27 5.59
C VAL A 378 18.07 0.39 5.84
N SER A 379 18.78 1.08 4.97
CA SER A 379 20.21 1.40 5.16
C SER A 379 20.36 2.66 6.00
N GLU A 380 20.94 2.56 7.19
CA GLU A 380 21.33 3.71 8.00
C GLU A 380 22.25 4.65 7.24
N LYS A 381 23.27 4.10 6.58
CA LYS A 381 24.26 4.85 5.79
C LYS A 381 23.61 5.72 4.71
N LYS A 382 22.68 5.14 3.93
CA LYS A 382 22.00 5.86 2.85
C LYS A 382 20.90 6.78 3.37
N MET A 383 20.25 6.43 4.45
CA MET A 383 19.29 7.30 5.12
C MET A 383 19.97 8.59 5.60
N PHE A 384 21.15 8.49 6.18
CA PHE A 384 21.93 9.65 6.60
C PHE A 384 22.35 10.55 5.42
N GLU A 385 22.75 9.95 4.29
CA GLU A 385 23.06 10.72 3.09
C GLU A 385 21.86 11.53 2.55
N TYR A 386 20.63 11.02 2.72
CA TYR A 386 19.45 11.62 2.10
C TYR A 386 18.61 12.48 3.06
N LYS A 387 18.64 12.19 4.35
CA LYS A 387 17.72 12.73 5.36
C LYS A 387 18.43 13.26 6.63
N ILE A 388 19.67 13.68 6.55
CA ILE A 388 20.29 14.41 7.67
C ILE A 388 19.67 15.81 7.78
N ASP A 389 19.40 16.24 9.01
CA ASP A 389 18.94 17.60 9.26
C ASP A 389 20.05 18.66 9.00
N LYS A 390 19.66 19.92 8.96
CA LYS A 390 20.59 21.04 8.71
C LYS A 390 21.70 21.18 9.75
N ASN A 391 21.57 20.53 10.90
CA ASN A 391 22.52 20.59 12.02
C ASN A 391 23.45 19.37 12.03
N GLY A 392 23.35 18.47 11.05
CA GLY A 392 24.15 17.26 10.96
C GLY A 392 23.75 16.17 11.97
N ASN A 393 22.64 16.35 12.70
CA ASN A 393 22.09 15.37 13.60
C ASN A 393 21.11 14.48 12.84
N GLY A 394 21.24 13.18 12.95
CA GLY A 394 20.32 12.28 12.27
C GLY A 394 20.24 10.91 12.93
N ASN A 395 19.02 10.41 13.00
CA ASN A 395 18.68 9.01 13.12
C ASN A 395 17.96 8.56 11.85
N CYS A 396 17.79 7.27 11.67
CA CYS A 396 16.94 6.77 10.61
C CYS A 396 15.48 7.17 10.85
N TYR A 397 14.83 7.59 9.77
CA TYR A 397 13.37 7.69 9.75
C TYR A 397 12.77 6.33 9.49
N THR A 398 11.76 5.96 10.25
CA THR A 398 10.93 4.79 9.92
C THR A 398 9.99 5.13 8.77
N PRO A 399 9.75 4.19 7.83
CA PRO A 399 8.63 4.35 6.91
C PRO A 399 7.31 4.26 7.67
N MET A 400 6.33 5.07 7.26
CA MET A 400 4.95 4.98 7.70
C MET A 400 4.20 4.01 6.79
N GLY A 401 3.52 3.04 7.37
CA GLY A 401 2.79 2.03 6.61
C GLY A 401 3.70 1.32 5.59
N CYS A 402 3.42 1.49 4.30
CA CYS A 402 4.17 0.77 3.26
C CYS A 402 5.56 1.35 3.03
N ARG A 403 5.68 2.64 2.70
CA ARG A 403 6.95 3.27 2.27
C ARG A 403 6.95 4.80 2.33
N SER A 404 5.95 5.43 2.96
CA SER A 404 5.94 6.87 3.13
C SER A 404 6.99 7.29 4.16
N PHE A 405 7.79 8.30 3.82
CA PHE A 405 8.76 8.89 4.74
C PHE A 405 8.42 10.35 4.98
N LEU A 406 8.63 10.79 6.21
CA LEU A 406 8.62 12.22 6.53
C LEU A 406 9.92 12.87 6.07
N THR A 407 9.83 14.15 5.74
CA THR A 407 11.00 14.99 5.52
C THR A 407 11.62 15.37 6.88
N PRO A 408 12.92 15.71 6.94
CA PRO A 408 13.56 16.18 8.16
C PRO A 408 12.84 17.39 8.76
N TYR A 409 12.62 17.34 10.07
CA TYR A 409 11.99 18.42 10.83
C TYR A 409 12.68 18.60 12.17
N VAL A 410 12.89 19.85 12.53
CA VAL A 410 13.48 20.28 13.79
C VAL A 410 12.44 21.06 14.57
N ASP A 411 12.24 20.71 15.83
CA ASP A 411 11.29 21.36 16.71
C ASP A 411 11.75 22.77 17.16
N GLU A 412 10.92 23.44 17.93
CA GLU A 412 11.20 24.78 18.49
C GLU A 412 12.44 24.83 19.41
N ASN A 413 12.89 23.69 19.92
CA ASN A 413 14.08 23.54 20.75
C ASN A 413 15.34 23.18 19.94
N GLY A 414 15.26 23.14 18.61
CA GLY A 414 16.36 22.75 17.73
C GLY A 414 16.64 21.26 17.70
N LYS A 415 15.72 20.41 18.18
CA LYS A 415 15.87 18.95 18.17
C LYS A 415 15.12 18.32 17.00
N SER A 416 15.77 17.38 16.33
CA SER A 416 15.12 16.57 15.30
C SER A 416 13.99 15.74 15.91
N LYS A 417 12.83 15.77 15.26
CA LYS A 417 11.64 15.04 15.70
C LYS A 417 11.29 13.95 14.68
N TYR A 418 11.28 12.71 15.13
CA TYR A 418 11.04 11.53 14.30
C TYR A 418 9.62 10.99 14.48
N TYR A 419 9.10 10.96 15.69
CA TYR A 419 7.78 10.43 16.07
C TYR A 419 6.81 11.53 16.49
N GLY A 420 5.55 11.21 16.57
CA GLY A 420 4.48 12.18 16.81
C GLY A 420 4.25 13.06 15.60
N ARG A 421 4.46 12.54 14.39
CA ARG A 421 4.32 13.24 13.11
C ARG A 421 3.48 12.38 12.15
N PHE A 422 2.96 12.97 11.08
CA PHE A 422 2.00 12.29 10.20
C PHE A 422 2.04 12.79 8.76
N ASN A 423 1.41 12.03 7.87
CA ASN A 423 1.15 12.40 6.48
C ASN A 423 -0.33 12.80 6.32
N GLN A 424 -0.60 13.96 5.73
CA GLN A 424 -1.95 14.50 5.56
C GLN A 424 -2.75 13.77 4.47
N GLY A 425 -2.08 13.21 3.46
CA GLY A 425 -2.71 12.48 2.38
C GLY A 425 -1.89 12.47 1.09
N VAL A 426 -2.41 11.81 0.07
CA VAL A 426 -1.72 11.52 -1.18
C VAL A 426 -2.60 11.82 -2.38
N VAL A 427 -2.01 12.36 -3.44
CA VAL A 427 -2.57 12.42 -4.80
C VAL A 427 -1.52 11.93 -5.77
N THR A 428 -1.87 11.04 -6.69
CA THR A 428 -0.92 10.44 -7.64
C THR A 428 -1.17 10.91 -9.05
N ILE A 429 -0.13 11.41 -9.72
CA ILE A 429 -0.15 11.76 -11.15
C ILE A 429 0.10 10.52 -12.01
N ASN A 430 -0.62 10.43 -13.14
CA ASN A 430 -0.39 9.42 -14.17
C ASN A 430 0.58 9.96 -15.22
N LEU A 431 1.86 9.59 -15.14
CA LEU A 431 2.89 10.05 -16.08
C LEU A 431 2.67 9.54 -17.51
N VAL A 432 2.04 8.37 -17.64
CA VAL A 432 1.71 7.79 -18.96
C VAL A 432 0.66 8.65 -19.68
N ASP A 433 -0.32 9.17 -18.94
CA ASP A 433 -1.30 10.11 -19.48
C ASP A 433 -0.63 11.38 -20.05
N VAL A 434 0.32 11.94 -19.32
CA VAL A 434 1.10 13.12 -19.77
C VAL A 434 1.80 12.82 -21.09
N ALA A 435 2.51 11.69 -21.16
CA ALA A 435 3.25 11.28 -22.36
C ALA A 435 2.33 11.05 -23.55
N LEU A 436 1.25 10.29 -23.39
CA LEU A 436 0.31 9.99 -24.47
C LEU A 436 -0.44 11.25 -24.95
N SER A 437 -0.82 12.14 -24.03
CA SER A 437 -1.48 13.40 -24.36
C SER A 437 -0.59 14.36 -25.14
N SER A 438 0.74 14.27 -24.98
CA SER A 438 1.71 15.07 -25.74
C SER A 438 1.88 14.61 -27.20
N GLY A 439 1.46 13.36 -27.50
CA GLY A 439 1.69 12.73 -28.80
C GLY A 439 3.17 12.52 -29.14
N GLY A 440 4.06 12.49 -28.13
CA GLY A 440 5.50 12.33 -28.30
C GLY A 440 6.26 13.65 -28.53
N ASP A 441 5.57 14.79 -28.53
CA ASP A 441 6.18 16.11 -28.61
C ASP A 441 6.73 16.53 -27.26
N THR A 442 8.04 16.76 -27.17
CA THR A 442 8.73 17.10 -25.91
C THR A 442 8.30 18.44 -25.33
N THR A 443 8.01 19.45 -26.17
CA THR A 443 7.57 20.77 -25.69
C THR A 443 6.18 20.66 -25.08
N LYS A 444 5.25 20.03 -25.81
CA LYS A 444 3.89 19.76 -25.30
C LYS A 444 3.90 18.88 -24.06
N PHE A 445 4.85 17.95 -23.96
CA PHE A 445 4.99 17.12 -22.77
C PHE A 445 5.18 17.96 -21.51
N TRP A 446 6.12 18.90 -21.52
CA TRP A 446 6.38 19.75 -20.36
C TRP A 446 5.23 20.69 -20.02
N ASP A 447 4.55 21.26 -21.03
CA ASP A 447 3.39 22.12 -20.83
C ASP A 447 2.23 21.34 -20.18
N ILE A 448 1.92 20.15 -20.70
CA ILE A 448 0.88 19.27 -20.15
C ILE A 448 1.30 18.78 -18.77
N PHE A 449 2.56 18.45 -18.56
CA PHE A 449 3.05 17.99 -17.25
C PHE A 449 2.85 19.06 -16.18
N ASP A 450 3.19 20.31 -16.46
CA ASP A 450 2.96 21.43 -15.54
C ASP A 450 1.47 21.64 -15.25
N GLU A 451 0.62 21.56 -16.25
CA GLU A 451 -0.84 21.62 -16.09
C GLU A 451 -1.35 20.50 -15.16
N ARG A 452 -0.89 19.25 -15.36
CA ARG A 452 -1.28 18.10 -14.52
C ARG A 452 -0.73 18.21 -13.09
N LEU A 453 0.47 18.76 -12.94
CA LEU A 453 1.04 19.04 -11.62
C LEU A 453 0.22 20.09 -10.87
N GLU A 454 -0.29 21.12 -11.55
CA GLU A 454 -1.17 22.11 -10.93
C GLU A 454 -2.52 21.52 -10.50
N LEU A 455 -3.10 20.62 -11.28
CA LEU A 455 -4.29 19.86 -10.86
C LEU A 455 -4.00 19.01 -9.61
N CYS A 456 -2.86 18.35 -9.55
CA CYS A 456 -2.43 17.60 -8.36
C CYS A 456 -2.22 18.51 -7.16
N HIS A 457 -1.64 19.69 -7.34
CA HIS A 457 -1.46 20.70 -6.30
C HIS A 457 -2.81 21.14 -5.70
N ARG A 458 -3.78 21.47 -6.54
CA ARG A 458 -5.14 21.83 -6.10
C ARG A 458 -5.81 20.69 -5.31
N ALA A 459 -5.64 19.46 -5.77
CA ALA A 459 -6.15 18.28 -5.08
C ALA A 459 -5.47 18.05 -3.72
N LEU A 460 -4.16 18.24 -3.61
CA LEU A 460 -3.40 18.19 -2.35
C LEU A 460 -3.82 19.32 -1.41
N ARG A 461 -4.02 20.53 -1.93
CA ARG A 461 -4.55 21.66 -1.15
C ARG A 461 -5.93 21.35 -0.56
N ALA A 462 -6.82 20.71 -1.32
CA ALA A 462 -8.12 20.31 -0.81
C ALA A 462 -8.01 19.37 0.40
N ARG A 463 -7.03 18.45 0.40
CA ARG A 463 -6.74 17.59 1.57
C ARG A 463 -6.27 18.39 2.77
N HIS A 464 -5.36 19.32 2.57
CA HIS A 464 -4.86 20.20 3.64
C HIS A 464 -5.98 21.05 4.23
N GLU A 465 -6.77 21.72 3.39
CA GLU A 465 -7.89 22.56 3.84
C GLU A 465 -8.98 21.75 4.56
N ARG A 466 -9.15 20.46 4.22
CA ARG A 466 -10.08 19.57 4.92
C ARG A 466 -9.68 19.29 6.36
N LEU A 467 -8.38 19.26 6.64
CA LEU A 467 -7.85 19.05 8.00
C LEU A 467 -7.79 20.34 8.82
N LYS A 468 -7.68 21.48 8.16
CA LYS A 468 -7.56 22.77 8.81
C LYS A 468 -8.82 23.11 9.65
N GLY A 469 -8.58 23.63 10.84
CA GLY A 469 -9.67 23.95 11.80
C GLY A 469 -10.23 22.72 12.53
N THR A 470 -9.71 21.52 12.29
CA THR A 470 -10.14 20.30 12.99
C THR A 470 -9.83 20.41 14.49
N PRO A 471 -10.86 20.30 15.38
CA PRO A 471 -10.61 20.31 16.80
C PRO A 471 -9.97 19.00 17.28
N SER A 472 -9.11 19.09 18.26
CA SER A 472 -8.41 17.94 18.85
C SER A 472 -9.35 16.84 19.40
N ASP A 473 -10.62 17.20 19.64
CA ASP A 473 -11.67 16.27 20.12
C ASP A 473 -12.10 15.24 19.08
N VAL A 474 -11.80 15.45 17.79
CA VAL A 474 -12.16 14.52 16.69
C VAL A 474 -11.45 13.18 16.86
N ALA A 475 -10.19 13.20 17.32
CA ALA A 475 -9.40 12.00 17.59
C ALA A 475 -8.47 12.23 18.81
N PRO A 476 -9.02 12.15 20.05
CA PRO A 476 -8.27 12.51 21.25
C PRO A 476 -6.97 11.72 21.43
N ILE A 477 -6.96 10.42 21.09
CA ILE A 477 -5.77 9.58 21.17
C ILE A 477 -4.61 10.14 20.34
N LEU A 478 -4.91 10.72 19.17
CA LEU A 478 -3.92 11.30 18.27
C LEU A 478 -3.44 12.66 18.76
N TRP A 479 -4.39 13.56 19.09
CA TRP A 479 -4.12 14.97 19.22
C TRP A 479 -3.92 15.44 20.67
N GLN A 480 -4.57 14.77 21.65
CA GLN A 480 -4.54 15.18 23.06
C GLN A 480 -3.68 14.26 23.93
N TYR A 481 -3.57 12.97 23.60
CA TYR A 481 -3.03 11.95 24.50
C TYR A 481 -1.70 11.33 24.05
N GLY A 482 -0.98 11.98 23.17
CA GLY A 482 0.44 11.78 22.95
C GLY A 482 0.82 11.01 21.70
N ALA A 483 -0.11 10.40 20.94
CA ALA A 483 0.26 9.67 19.73
C ALA A 483 0.93 10.59 18.69
N LEU A 484 0.33 11.78 18.44
CA LEU A 484 0.86 12.79 17.52
C LEU A 484 1.08 14.14 18.21
N GLY A 485 0.36 14.42 19.28
CA GLY A 485 0.48 15.66 20.01
C GLY A 485 -0.15 15.61 21.42
N ARG A 486 0.02 16.69 22.15
CA ARG A 486 -0.64 16.92 23.45
C ARG A 486 -1.33 18.27 23.45
N LEU A 487 -2.26 18.42 22.50
CA LEU A 487 -3.09 19.63 22.40
C LEU A 487 -4.13 19.67 23.53
N LYS A 488 -4.56 20.87 23.87
CA LYS A 488 -5.68 21.04 24.78
C LYS A 488 -6.98 20.58 24.11
N LYS A 489 -7.96 20.22 24.93
CA LYS A 489 -9.31 19.89 24.45
C LYS A 489 -9.90 21.05 23.66
N GLY A 490 -10.42 20.76 22.45
CA GLY A 490 -11.00 21.77 21.55
C GLY A 490 -9.97 22.62 20.79
N GLU A 491 -8.67 22.48 21.05
CA GLU A 491 -7.62 23.20 20.32
C GLU A 491 -7.55 22.70 18.87
N PRO A 492 -7.52 23.60 17.85
CA PRO A 492 -7.35 23.20 16.46
C PRO A 492 -5.96 22.58 16.20
N ILE A 493 -5.91 21.61 15.29
CA ILE A 493 -4.64 20.93 14.93
C ILE A 493 -3.75 21.74 13.97
N ASP A 494 -4.17 22.94 13.58
CA ASP A 494 -3.57 23.75 12.51
C ASP A 494 -2.06 23.90 12.63
N LYS A 495 -1.53 24.12 13.84
CA LYS A 495 -0.08 24.24 14.07
C LYS A 495 0.71 23.00 13.68
N LEU A 496 0.06 21.83 13.57
CA LEU A 496 0.67 20.57 13.17
C LEU A 496 0.60 20.34 11.65
N LEU A 497 -0.07 21.21 10.90
CA LEU A 497 -0.23 21.08 9.44
C LEU A 497 0.85 21.82 8.66
N TYR A 498 1.63 22.71 9.28
CA TYR A 498 2.57 23.61 8.64
C TYR A 498 4.02 23.37 9.10
N GLY A 499 4.97 24.03 8.42
CA GLY A 499 6.37 24.10 8.82
C GLY A 499 7.14 22.78 8.75
N GLY A 500 6.59 21.76 8.11
CA GLY A 500 7.20 20.43 8.01
C GLY A 500 6.89 19.50 9.19
N TYR A 501 6.04 19.87 10.13
CA TYR A 501 5.59 18.96 11.19
C TYR A 501 4.90 17.74 10.61
N SER A 502 4.03 17.95 9.64
CA SER A 502 3.42 16.91 8.82
C SER A 502 3.79 17.12 7.35
N THR A 503 3.65 16.07 6.55
CA THR A 503 3.91 16.09 5.10
C THR A 503 2.63 15.84 4.31
N ILE A 504 2.64 16.23 3.03
CA ILE A 504 1.61 15.86 2.07
C ILE A 504 2.29 15.40 0.78
N SER A 505 1.79 14.33 0.15
CA SER A 505 2.56 13.59 -0.82
C SER A 505 2.01 13.68 -2.24
N LEU A 506 2.87 14.10 -3.17
CA LEU A 506 2.66 13.99 -4.61
C LEU A 506 3.14 12.60 -5.06
N GLY A 507 2.23 11.67 -5.24
CA GLY A 507 2.51 10.35 -5.83
C GLY A 507 2.68 10.40 -7.34
N TYR A 508 3.32 9.38 -7.91
CA TYR A 508 3.47 9.24 -9.35
C TYR A 508 3.48 7.77 -9.78
N ALA A 509 3.05 7.50 -11.02
CA ALA A 509 2.96 6.17 -11.59
C ALA A 509 3.35 6.15 -13.07
N GLY A 510 3.90 5.04 -13.54
CA GLY A 510 4.15 4.80 -14.95
C GLY A 510 5.36 5.55 -15.52
N LEU A 511 6.41 5.75 -14.75
CA LEU A 511 7.62 6.41 -15.25
C LEU A 511 8.26 5.62 -16.40
N TYR A 512 8.27 4.28 -16.32
CA TYR A 512 8.79 3.42 -17.38
C TYR A 512 8.03 3.64 -18.71
N GLU A 513 6.71 3.51 -18.70
CA GLU A 513 5.89 3.66 -19.89
C GLU A 513 5.95 5.10 -20.45
N CYS A 514 6.00 6.10 -19.58
CA CYS A 514 6.19 7.50 -19.96
C CYS A 514 7.49 7.70 -20.73
N VAL A 515 8.61 7.27 -20.17
CA VAL A 515 9.93 7.40 -20.80
C VAL A 515 9.99 6.59 -22.10
N LYS A 516 9.48 5.38 -22.11
CA LYS A 516 9.46 4.52 -23.28
C LYS A 516 8.66 5.11 -24.42
N TYR A 517 7.51 5.72 -24.15
CA TYR A 517 6.72 6.40 -25.17
C TYR A 517 7.45 7.63 -25.74
N MET A 518 8.07 8.44 -24.88
CA MET A 518 8.74 9.68 -25.29
C MET A 518 10.09 9.46 -25.97
N THR A 519 10.81 8.38 -25.63
CA THR A 519 12.19 8.14 -26.10
C THR A 519 12.36 6.89 -26.98
N GLY A 520 11.36 6.01 -27.02
CA GLY A 520 11.42 4.70 -27.65
C GLY A 520 12.19 3.65 -26.86
N LYS A 521 12.69 3.97 -25.66
CA LYS A 521 13.58 3.11 -24.84
C LYS A 521 13.12 3.00 -23.40
N SER A 522 13.50 1.93 -22.70
CA SER A 522 13.35 1.81 -21.27
C SER A 522 14.12 2.95 -20.54
N HIS A 523 13.62 3.37 -19.40
CA HIS A 523 14.32 4.35 -18.54
C HIS A 523 15.62 3.81 -17.94
N THR A 524 15.86 2.50 -18.03
CA THR A 524 17.14 1.84 -17.69
C THR A 524 18.22 2.04 -18.75
N ASP A 525 17.85 2.41 -19.99
CA ASP A 525 18.81 2.75 -21.05
C ASP A 525 19.51 4.08 -20.76
N ASP A 526 20.83 4.12 -20.89
CA ASP A 526 21.65 5.31 -20.59
C ASP A 526 21.22 6.54 -21.38
N ALA A 527 20.68 6.38 -22.61
CA ALA A 527 20.20 7.50 -23.41
C ALA A 527 18.83 8.03 -22.96
N ALA A 528 18.00 7.19 -22.34
CA ALA A 528 16.65 7.56 -21.88
C ALA A 528 16.61 7.97 -20.39
N LYS A 529 17.54 7.49 -19.59
CA LYS A 529 17.65 7.79 -18.15
C LYS A 529 17.68 9.29 -17.82
N PRO A 530 18.41 10.17 -18.55
CA PRO A 530 18.38 11.62 -18.29
C PRO A 530 16.97 12.23 -18.38
N PHE A 531 16.14 11.76 -19.31
CA PHE A 531 14.76 12.21 -19.40
C PHE A 531 13.94 11.76 -18.17
N ALA A 532 14.09 10.51 -17.73
CA ALA A 532 13.45 10.02 -16.51
C ALA A 532 13.84 10.86 -15.27
N LEU A 533 15.13 11.16 -15.10
CA LEU A 533 15.62 11.99 -14.00
C LEU A 533 15.10 13.43 -14.07
N SER A 534 14.95 14.00 -15.29
CA SER A 534 14.40 15.35 -15.46
C SER A 534 12.91 15.41 -15.09
N VAL A 535 12.12 14.35 -15.36
CA VAL A 535 10.73 14.24 -14.91
C VAL A 535 10.65 14.24 -13.38
N MET A 536 11.51 13.45 -12.72
CA MET A 536 11.57 13.39 -11.26
C MET A 536 12.02 14.72 -10.66
N GLN A 537 13.02 15.37 -11.25
CA GLN A 537 13.50 16.67 -10.80
C GLN A 537 12.41 17.73 -10.91
N ARG A 538 11.64 17.75 -12.00
CA ARG A 538 10.54 18.70 -12.17
C ARG A 538 9.47 18.58 -11.08
N MET A 539 9.13 17.36 -10.66
CA MET A 539 8.21 17.14 -9.53
C MET A 539 8.80 17.70 -8.21
N ASN A 540 10.09 17.47 -7.96
CA ASN A 540 10.77 18.03 -6.77
C ASN A 540 10.77 19.55 -6.80
N ASP A 541 11.08 20.16 -7.94
CA ASP A 541 11.13 21.62 -8.10
C ASP A 541 9.76 22.23 -7.80
N LYS A 542 8.69 21.64 -8.34
CA LYS A 542 7.31 22.10 -8.09
C LYS A 542 6.91 21.92 -6.61
N CYS A 543 7.21 20.80 -6.00
CA CYS A 543 6.96 20.60 -4.56
C CYS A 543 7.69 21.62 -3.70
N ASN A 544 8.95 21.93 -4.04
CA ASN A 544 9.75 22.96 -3.34
C ASN A 544 9.18 24.37 -3.54
N GLU A 545 8.70 24.68 -4.75
CA GLU A 545 8.02 25.94 -5.06
C GLU A 545 6.77 26.13 -4.19
N TRP A 546 5.89 25.12 -4.15
CA TRP A 546 4.67 25.12 -3.34
C TRP A 546 4.98 25.20 -1.85
N LYS A 547 5.94 24.40 -1.38
CA LYS A 547 6.40 24.43 0.01
C LYS A 547 6.86 25.82 0.45
N LYS A 548 7.64 26.50 -0.39
CA LYS A 548 8.12 27.84 -0.12
C LYS A 548 7.00 28.88 -0.10
N ALA A 549 6.02 28.74 -1.00
CA ALA A 549 4.89 29.68 -1.10
C ALA A 549 3.88 29.52 0.04
N GLU A 550 3.65 28.29 0.53
CA GLU A 550 2.52 27.97 1.40
C GLU A 550 2.92 27.47 2.79
N ASN A 551 4.21 27.21 3.03
CA ASN A 551 4.70 26.60 4.28
C ASN A 551 4.10 25.22 4.60
N ILE A 552 3.65 24.49 3.54
CA ILE A 552 3.14 23.12 3.63
C ILE A 552 4.21 22.20 3.03
N ASP A 553 4.47 21.07 3.67
CA ASP A 553 5.60 20.20 3.28
C ASP A 553 5.20 19.19 2.19
N TYR A 554 5.12 19.68 0.95
CA TYR A 554 4.92 18.84 -0.23
C TYR A 554 6.18 18.05 -0.58
N SER A 555 6.01 16.76 -0.95
CA SER A 555 7.14 15.94 -1.39
C SER A 555 6.74 14.86 -2.40
N PRO A 556 7.58 14.58 -3.42
CA PRO A 556 7.37 13.45 -4.31
C PRO A 556 7.42 12.12 -3.56
N TYR A 557 6.53 11.22 -3.92
CA TYR A 557 6.31 9.96 -3.26
C TYR A 557 6.14 8.81 -4.26
N GLY A 558 7.00 7.80 -4.18
CA GLY A 558 6.84 6.54 -4.91
C GLY A 558 5.67 5.74 -4.33
N THR A 559 4.45 6.17 -4.62
CA THR A 559 3.20 5.70 -4.01
C THR A 559 3.02 4.19 -4.15
N PRO A 560 2.58 3.46 -3.11
CA PRO A 560 2.05 2.11 -3.29
C PRO A 560 0.72 2.20 -4.06
N LEU A 561 0.69 1.60 -5.23
CA LEU A 561 -0.45 1.67 -6.14
C LEU A 561 -1.18 0.33 -6.15
N GLU A 562 -2.01 0.06 -5.14
CA GLU A 562 -2.72 -1.22 -4.99
C GLU A 562 -3.58 -1.55 -6.21
N SER A 563 -4.76 -0.94 -6.31
CA SER A 563 -5.65 -1.07 -7.45
C SER A 563 -5.41 0.02 -8.52
N THR A 564 -4.67 1.08 -8.20
CA THR A 564 -4.52 2.27 -9.04
C THR A 564 -3.77 1.98 -10.33
N THR A 565 -2.76 1.08 -10.33
CA THR A 565 -2.09 0.66 -11.56
C THR A 565 -3.04 0.04 -12.57
N TYR A 566 -4.00 -0.75 -12.10
CA TYR A 566 -5.06 -1.34 -12.92
C TYR A 566 -6.06 -0.27 -13.39
N LYS A 567 -6.53 0.60 -12.50
CA LYS A 567 -7.45 1.71 -12.82
C LYS A 567 -6.85 2.63 -13.89
N PHE A 568 -5.57 3.00 -13.73
CA PHE A 568 -4.86 3.82 -14.72
C PHE A 568 -4.71 3.10 -16.06
N ALA A 569 -4.32 1.83 -16.08
CA ALA A 569 -4.22 1.05 -17.31
C ALA A 569 -5.55 1.03 -18.08
N LYS A 570 -6.67 0.80 -17.39
CA LYS A 570 -8.01 0.81 -18.00
C LYS A 570 -8.41 2.18 -18.53
N ALA A 571 -8.13 3.25 -17.80
CA ALA A 571 -8.39 4.61 -18.24
C ALA A 571 -7.58 4.98 -19.50
N LEU A 572 -6.30 4.63 -19.53
CA LEU A 572 -5.42 4.83 -20.68
C LEU A 572 -5.89 4.05 -21.90
N GLN A 573 -6.24 2.77 -21.74
CA GLN A 573 -6.80 1.93 -22.81
C GLN A 573 -8.09 2.52 -23.38
N LYS A 574 -8.95 3.05 -22.53
CA LYS A 574 -10.21 3.69 -22.96
C LYS A 574 -9.97 4.97 -23.76
N ARG A 575 -8.99 5.79 -23.36
CA ARG A 575 -8.74 7.11 -23.98
C ARG A 575 -7.83 7.05 -25.19
N PHE A 576 -6.81 6.19 -25.18
CA PHE A 576 -5.76 6.17 -26.21
C PHE A 576 -5.70 4.84 -26.98
N GLY A 577 -6.52 3.86 -26.61
CA GLY A 577 -6.47 2.52 -27.21
C GLY A 577 -5.31 1.67 -26.70
N ILE A 578 -5.07 0.56 -27.40
CA ILE A 578 -3.97 -0.36 -27.12
C ILE A 578 -2.73 0.06 -27.90
N ILE A 579 -1.67 0.39 -27.17
CA ILE A 579 -0.36 0.75 -27.73
C ILE A 579 0.63 -0.28 -27.17
N GLU A 580 1.28 -1.03 -28.06
CA GLU A 580 2.19 -2.11 -27.72
C GLU A 580 3.33 -1.61 -26.81
N GLY A 581 3.53 -2.32 -25.70
CA GLY A 581 4.56 -2.02 -24.70
C GLY A 581 4.30 -0.77 -23.85
N ILE A 582 3.12 -0.13 -23.98
CA ILE A 582 2.71 1.07 -23.21
C ILE A 582 1.37 0.83 -22.50
N THR A 583 0.30 0.50 -23.27
CA THR A 583 -1.05 0.30 -22.72
C THR A 583 -1.62 -1.09 -22.95
N ASP A 584 -0.82 -2.01 -23.43
CA ASP A 584 -1.21 -3.39 -23.79
C ASP A 584 -1.37 -4.33 -22.58
N LYS A 585 -0.94 -3.91 -21.38
CA LYS A 585 -1.10 -4.65 -20.13
C LYS A 585 -2.31 -4.14 -19.32
N ASN A 586 -2.78 -4.97 -18.38
CA ASN A 586 -3.82 -4.56 -17.42
C ASN A 586 -3.26 -3.80 -16.20
N TYR A 587 -2.02 -3.38 -16.27
CA TYR A 587 -1.34 -2.58 -15.26
C TYR A 587 -0.36 -1.62 -15.92
N ILE A 588 0.04 -0.58 -15.21
CA ILE A 588 1.21 0.24 -15.52
C ILE A 588 2.26 0.05 -14.43
N THR A 589 3.51 0.38 -14.73
CA THR A 589 4.61 0.23 -13.78
C THR A 589 4.40 1.14 -12.57
N ASN A 590 4.62 0.58 -11.39
CA ASN A 590 4.54 1.33 -10.14
C ASN A 590 5.70 2.33 -10.04
N SER A 591 5.37 3.61 -9.79
CA SER A 591 6.34 4.70 -9.56
C SER A 591 7.55 4.67 -10.54
N TYR A 592 8.76 4.58 -10.02
CA TYR A 592 10.03 4.59 -10.76
C TYR A 592 10.61 3.20 -11.07
N HIS A 593 9.94 2.13 -10.62
CA HIS A 593 10.52 0.77 -10.70
C HIS A 593 10.91 0.39 -12.13
N VAL A 594 11.95 -0.41 -12.25
CA VAL A 594 12.24 -1.16 -13.48
C VAL A 594 11.02 -2.02 -13.80
N HIS A 595 10.63 -2.07 -15.07
CA HIS A 595 9.46 -2.85 -15.50
C HIS A 595 9.62 -4.32 -15.09
N VAL A 596 8.56 -4.91 -14.56
CA VAL A 596 8.59 -6.25 -13.93
C VAL A 596 9.05 -7.38 -14.86
N ALA A 597 8.90 -7.21 -16.18
CA ALA A 597 9.34 -8.17 -17.19
C ALA A 597 10.73 -7.86 -17.79
N GLU A 598 11.42 -6.82 -17.30
CA GLU A 598 12.76 -6.46 -17.80
C GLU A 598 13.81 -7.36 -17.16
N ASP A 599 14.64 -7.99 -17.99
CA ASP A 599 15.72 -8.85 -17.55
C ASP A 599 16.90 -8.00 -17.05
N ILE A 600 17.05 -7.93 -15.74
CA ILE A 600 18.07 -7.15 -15.04
C ILE A 600 18.47 -7.86 -13.76
N ASP A 601 19.75 -7.89 -13.44
CA ASP A 601 20.20 -8.46 -12.17
C ASP A 601 19.89 -7.54 -10.96
N ALA A 602 19.85 -8.16 -9.77
CA ALA A 602 19.48 -7.46 -8.53
C ALA A 602 20.37 -6.26 -8.21
N PHE A 603 21.67 -6.39 -8.41
CA PHE A 603 22.64 -5.35 -8.04
C PHE A 603 22.54 -4.14 -8.98
N THR A 604 22.44 -4.39 -10.29
CA THR A 604 22.23 -3.35 -11.30
C THR A 604 20.90 -2.64 -11.09
N LYS A 605 19.82 -3.40 -10.84
CA LYS A 605 18.49 -2.84 -10.55
C LYS A 605 18.51 -1.93 -9.33
N LEU A 606 19.04 -2.40 -8.20
CA LEU A 606 19.08 -1.63 -6.96
C LEU A 606 19.94 -0.37 -7.10
N LYS A 607 21.08 -0.47 -7.79
CA LYS A 607 21.93 0.69 -8.06
C LYS A 607 21.23 1.72 -8.95
N PHE A 608 20.54 1.28 -9.99
CA PHE A 608 19.75 2.14 -10.86
C PHE A 608 18.62 2.84 -10.07
N GLU A 609 17.82 2.08 -9.32
CA GLU A 609 16.67 2.59 -8.59
C GLU A 609 17.06 3.51 -7.41
N SER A 610 18.29 3.41 -6.89
CA SER A 610 18.75 4.25 -5.78
C SER A 610 18.74 5.75 -6.12
N GLU A 611 18.98 6.11 -7.37
CA GLU A 611 18.95 7.52 -7.83
C GLU A 611 17.52 8.08 -7.77
N PHE A 612 16.53 7.27 -8.05
CA PHE A 612 15.10 7.63 -8.00
C PHE A 612 14.57 7.68 -6.56
N GLN A 613 15.08 6.83 -5.66
CA GLN A 613 14.78 6.93 -4.23
C GLN A 613 15.22 8.27 -3.66
N LYS A 614 16.41 8.75 -4.03
CA LYS A 614 16.91 10.06 -3.64
C LYS A 614 15.99 11.20 -4.10
N LEU A 615 15.37 11.06 -5.27
CA LEU A 615 14.41 12.02 -5.84
C LEU A 615 12.96 11.82 -5.37
N SER A 616 12.74 10.90 -4.43
CA SER A 616 11.43 10.62 -3.82
C SER A 616 11.48 10.81 -2.30
N PRO A 617 11.72 12.03 -1.80
CA PRO A 617 11.91 12.29 -0.37
C PRO A 617 10.68 11.99 0.49
N GLY A 618 9.47 12.00 -0.09
CA GLY A 618 8.23 11.61 0.57
C GLY A 618 8.06 10.11 0.77
N GLY A 619 8.97 9.32 0.20
CA GLY A 619 9.00 7.87 0.39
C GLY A 619 9.20 7.09 -0.90
N ALA A 620 9.87 5.97 -0.77
CA ALA A 620 10.16 5.03 -1.85
C ALA A 620 10.59 3.69 -1.27
N ILE A 621 10.41 2.63 -2.02
CA ILE A 621 10.94 1.30 -1.73
C ILE A 621 11.35 0.65 -3.05
N SER A 622 12.42 -0.12 -3.04
CA SER A 622 12.78 -1.00 -4.16
C SER A 622 12.63 -2.46 -3.77
N TYR A 623 12.38 -3.32 -4.73
CA TYR A 623 12.25 -4.74 -4.48
C TYR A 623 13.17 -5.57 -5.37
N VAL A 624 13.56 -6.73 -4.88
CA VAL A 624 14.27 -7.75 -5.64
C VAL A 624 13.42 -9.01 -5.68
N GLU A 625 13.05 -9.45 -6.87
CA GLU A 625 12.35 -10.71 -7.07
C GLU A 625 13.37 -11.85 -6.99
N VAL A 626 13.26 -12.71 -5.97
CA VAL A 626 14.23 -13.77 -5.72
C VAL A 626 13.57 -15.14 -5.77
N PRO A 627 14.35 -16.22 -6.15
CA PRO A 627 13.86 -17.58 -6.02
C PRO A 627 13.76 -18.00 -4.54
N ASN A 628 13.50 -19.26 -4.26
CA ASN A 628 13.58 -19.77 -2.90
C ASN A 628 15.03 -19.68 -2.39
N MET A 629 15.24 -18.83 -1.38
CA MET A 629 16.57 -18.53 -0.82
C MET A 629 16.83 -19.22 0.52
N GLN A 630 15.95 -20.12 0.97
CA GLN A 630 16.08 -20.75 2.30
C GLN A 630 17.38 -21.55 2.44
N ASP A 631 17.87 -22.15 1.34
CA ASP A 631 19.09 -22.95 1.32
C ASP A 631 20.34 -22.14 0.87
N ASN A 632 20.20 -20.85 0.56
CA ASN A 632 21.29 -19.98 0.12
C ASN A 632 21.30 -18.63 0.86
N LEU A 633 21.49 -18.70 2.18
CA LEU A 633 21.53 -17.49 3.03
C LEU A 633 22.76 -16.60 2.75
N GLU A 634 23.83 -17.13 2.21
CA GLU A 634 25.02 -16.34 1.87
C GLU A 634 24.70 -15.34 0.74
N ALA A 635 23.92 -15.73 -0.26
CA ALA A 635 23.46 -14.82 -1.30
C ALA A 635 22.55 -13.73 -0.72
N VAL A 636 21.65 -14.07 0.22
CA VAL A 636 20.84 -13.09 0.93
C VAL A 636 21.72 -12.11 1.70
N MET A 637 22.71 -12.58 2.46
CA MET A 637 23.63 -11.73 3.23
C MET A 637 24.46 -10.81 2.32
N SER A 638 24.92 -11.31 1.17
CA SER A 638 25.61 -10.50 0.17
C SER A 638 24.73 -9.39 -0.36
N LEU A 639 23.47 -9.68 -0.65
CA LEU A 639 22.51 -8.69 -1.11
C LEU A 639 22.20 -7.64 -0.01
N LEU A 640 22.09 -8.05 1.25
CA LEU A 640 21.90 -7.12 2.38
C LEU A 640 23.11 -6.18 2.55
N GLY A 641 24.32 -6.70 2.40
CA GLY A 641 25.54 -5.86 2.38
C GLY A 641 25.51 -4.82 1.25
N PHE A 642 25.04 -5.24 0.06
CA PHE A 642 24.89 -4.33 -1.09
C PHE A 642 23.80 -3.28 -0.85
N ILE A 643 22.66 -3.66 -0.26
CA ILE A 643 21.57 -2.74 0.11
C ILE A 643 22.12 -1.68 1.08
N TYR A 644 22.85 -2.08 2.12
CA TYR A 644 23.44 -1.16 3.08
C TYR A 644 24.32 -0.08 2.41
N ASP A 645 25.12 -0.50 1.42
CA ASP A 645 26.08 0.40 0.77
C ASP A 645 25.47 1.26 -0.35
N ASN A 646 24.36 0.86 -0.97
CA ASN A 646 23.91 1.44 -2.24
C ASN A 646 22.49 1.99 -2.27
N ILE A 647 21.54 1.51 -1.47
CA ILE A 647 20.14 1.93 -1.56
C ILE A 647 19.51 2.12 -0.17
N MET A 648 18.65 3.13 -0.06
CA MET A 648 18.07 3.52 1.23
C MET A 648 17.07 2.49 1.79
N TYR A 649 16.20 1.94 0.94
CA TYR A 649 15.13 1.06 1.39
C TYR A 649 14.80 0.00 0.35
N ALA A 650 14.88 -1.27 0.74
CA ALA A 650 14.62 -2.39 -0.15
C ALA A 650 13.90 -3.57 0.55
N GLU A 651 13.16 -4.33 -0.24
CA GLU A 651 12.52 -5.60 0.14
C GLU A 651 12.94 -6.74 -0.79
N LEU A 652 12.90 -7.96 -0.28
CA LEU A 652 13.13 -9.18 -1.04
C LEU A 652 11.80 -9.91 -1.24
N ASN A 653 11.40 -10.11 -2.49
CA ASN A 653 10.20 -10.81 -2.87
C ASN A 653 10.49 -12.30 -3.02
N THR A 654 10.46 -13.04 -1.93
CA THR A 654 10.45 -14.51 -1.95
C THR A 654 9.03 -15.05 -2.07
N LYS A 655 8.86 -16.36 -2.00
CA LYS A 655 7.56 -17.03 -2.06
C LYS A 655 7.31 -17.78 -0.76
N SER A 656 6.13 -17.57 -0.16
CA SER A 656 5.72 -18.21 1.10
C SER A 656 4.27 -18.67 0.97
N ASP A 657 4.05 -19.75 0.19
CA ASP A 657 2.72 -20.24 -0.11
C ASP A 657 2.51 -21.63 0.48
N TYR A 658 1.24 -21.96 0.76
CA TYR A 658 0.85 -23.26 1.25
C TYR A 658 -0.50 -23.68 0.66
N CYS A 659 -0.58 -24.93 0.21
CA CYS A 659 -1.82 -25.56 -0.24
C CYS A 659 -2.40 -26.44 0.86
N GLN A 660 -3.58 -26.07 1.38
CA GLN A 660 -4.25 -26.83 2.45
C GLN A 660 -4.74 -28.19 2.00
N GLU A 661 -5.01 -28.38 0.70
CA GLU A 661 -5.52 -29.62 0.15
C GLU A 661 -4.47 -30.76 0.16
N CYS A 662 -3.22 -30.46 -0.17
CA CYS A 662 -2.17 -31.48 -0.34
C CYS A 662 -0.93 -31.29 0.52
N GLY A 663 -0.91 -30.24 1.36
CA GLY A 663 0.24 -29.92 2.23
C GLY A 663 1.47 -29.41 1.47
N TYR A 664 1.31 -28.93 0.22
CA TYR A 664 2.42 -28.34 -0.54
C TYR A 664 2.87 -27.03 0.12
N ASP A 665 4.13 -26.92 0.48
CA ASP A 665 4.81 -25.72 0.97
C ASP A 665 5.82 -25.28 -0.10
N GLY A 666 5.61 -24.11 -0.71
CA GLY A 666 6.40 -23.61 -1.82
C GLY A 666 5.62 -22.66 -2.72
N GLU A 667 6.13 -22.39 -3.92
CA GLU A 667 5.51 -21.44 -4.83
C GLU A 667 4.25 -22.00 -5.50
N ILE A 668 3.08 -21.39 -5.22
CA ILE A 668 1.84 -21.60 -5.97
C ILE A 668 1.88 -20.72 -7.23
N LYS A 669 1.56 -21.31 -8.38
CA LYS A 669 1.75 -20.67 -9.68
C LYS A 669 0.48 -20.01 -10.20
N ILE A 670 0.65 -18.94 -10.98
CA ILE A 670 -0.43 -18.33 -11.75
C ILE A 670 -0.50 -19.02 -13.10
N VAL A 671 -1.70 -19.48 -13.47
CA VAL A 671 -1.97 -20.13 -14.76
C VAL A 671 -3.10 -19.42 -15.48
N LYS A 672 -3.07 -19.42 -16.81
CA LYS A 672 -4.16 -18.90 -17.63
C LYS A 672 -5.15 -20.02 -17.95
N ASP A 673 -6.40 -19.88 -17.48
CA ASP A 673 -7.48 -20.79 -17.80
C ASP A 673 -8.66 -20.00 -18.37
N LYS A 674 -9.13 -20.35 -19.56
CA LYS A 674 -10.25 -19.70 -20.27
C LYS A 674 -10.18 -18.17 -20.27
N GLY A 675 -8.98 -17.63 -20.43
CA GLY A 675 -8.73 -16.19 -20.48
C GLY A 675 -8.65 -15.48 -19.12
N LYS A 676 -8.80 -16.19 -18.01
CA LYS A 676 -8.64 -15.70 -16.64
C LYS A 676 -7.34 -16.21 -16.03
N LEU A 677 -6.67 -15.37 -15.25
CA LEU A 677 -5.52 -15.76 -14.45
C LEU A 677 -6.00 -16.34 -13.13
N LEU A 678 -5.54 -17.56 -12.80
CA LEU A 678 -5.89 -18.29 -11.59
C LEU A 678 -4.64 -18.79 -10.88
N TRP A 679 -4.70 -18.80 -9.55
CA TRP A 679 -3.70 -19.45 -8.72
C TRP A 679 -3.92 -20.95 -8.74
N LYS A 680 -2.85 -21.74 -8.95
CA LYS A 680 -2.92 -23.20 -9.07
C LYS A 680 -1.77 -23.86 -8.33
N CYS A 681 -2.10 -24.81 -7.45
CA CYS A 681 -1.10 -25.62 -6.77
C CYS A 681 -0.36 -26.53 -7.79
N PRO A 682 0.98 -26.48 -7.86
CA PRO A 682 1.73 -27.30 -8.82
C PRO A 682 1.70 -28.80 -8.47
N LYS A 683 1.42 -29.18 -7.20
CA LYS A 683 1.41 -30.56 -6.74
C LYS A 683 0.08 -31.26 -6.99
N CYS A 684 -1.06 -30.67 -6.60
CA CYS A 684 -2.38 -31.30 -6.68
C CYS A 684 -3.31 -30.67 -7.72
N GLY A 685 -2.93 -29.52 -8.31
CA GLY A 685 -3.76 -28.83 -9.28
C GLY A 685 -4.93 -28.03 -8.69
N ASN A 686 -5.04 -27.92 -7.35
CA ASN A 686 -6.08 -27.15 -6.70
C ASN A 686 -6.05 -25.68 -7.14
N THR A 687 -7.23 -25.11 -7.43
CA THR A 687 -7.44 -23.71 -7.82
C THR A 687 -8.42 -22.98 -6.90
N ASP A 688 -8.91 -23.64 -5.85
CA ASP A 688 -9.79 -23.03 -4.85
C ASP A 688 -8.97 -22.09 -3.96
N GLN A 689 -9.16 -20.79 -4.16
CA GLN A 689 -8.43 -19.76 -3.43
C GLN A 689 -8.65 -19.81 -1.92
N SER A 690 -9.79 -20.31 -1.44
CA SER A 690 -10.05 -20.47 -0.02
C SER A 690 -9.14 -21.51 0.66
N LYS A 691 -8.56 -22.42 -0.14
CA LYS A 691 -7.63 -23.47 0.29
C LYS A 691 -6.17 -23.20 -0.10
N LEU A 692 -5.91 -22.06 -0.72
CA LEU A 692 -4.57 -21.63 -1.13
C LEU A 692 -4.14 -20.43 -0.28
N ASN A 693 -3.19 -20.63 0.61
CA ASN A 693 -2.54 -19.55 1.33
C ASN A 693 -1.40 -19.01 0.47
N VAL A 694 -1.67 -17.93 -0.27
CA VAL A 694 -0.70 -17.27 -1.13
C VAL A 694 -0.29 -15.95 -0.51
N ALA A 695 1.01 -15.77 -0.28
CA ALA A 695 1.56 -14.51 0.20
C ALA A 695 2.49 -13.90 -0.85
N ARG A 696 2.18 -12.67 -1.28
CA ARG A 696 2.99 -11.91 -2.25
C ARG A 696 3.20 -10.49 -1.78
N ARG A 697 4.38 -10.00 -2.05
CA ARG A 697 4.70 -8.58 -1.85
C ARG A 697 4.03 -7.75 -2.94
N THR A 698 3.34 -6.71 -2.53
CA THR A 698 2.69 -5.76 -3.43
C THR A 698 3.04 -4.34 -3.00
N CYS A 699 4.21 -3.88 -3.46
CA CYS A 699 4.62 -2.50 -3.26
C CYS A 699 4.76 -2.07 -1.78
N GLY A 700 5.43 -2.89 -0.97
CA GLY A 700 5.77 -2.55 0.41
C GLY A 700 4.87 -3.19 1.48
N TYR A 701 3.87 -3.99 1.12
CA TYR A 701 3.08 -4.80 2.04
C TYR A 701 2.81 -6.20 1.48
N ILE A 702 2.30 -7.10 2.31
CA ILE A 702 1.96 -8.47 1.92
C ILE A 702 0.46 -8.55 1.66
N GLY A 703 0.09 -8.91 0.42
CA GLY A 703 -1.26 -9.30 0.08
C GLY A 703 -1.43 -10.81 0.19
N THR A 704 -2.59 -11.28 0.64
CA THR A 704 -2.81 -12.70 0.97
C THR A 704 -4.02 -13.34 0.33
N GLN A 705 -5.06 -12.61 -0.09
CA GLN A 705 -6.33 -13.21 -0.49
C GLN A 705 -6.94 -12.64 -1.78
N PHE A 706 -7.34 -11.40 -1.82
CA PHE A 706 -8.14 -10.83 -2.91
C PHE A 706 -7.28 -10.09 -3.92
N TRP A 707 -7.20 -10.61 -5.15
CA TRP A 707 -6.31 -10.12 -6.20
C TRP A 707 -7.09 -9.66 -7.44
N ASN A 708 -6.94 -8.40 -7.86
CA ASN A 708 -7.45 -7.98 -9.16
C ASN A 708 -6.62 -8.56 -10.30
N GLN A 709 -7.23 -8.64 -11.51
CA GLN A 709 -6.58 -9.24 -12.68
C GLN A 709 -5.32 -8.48 -13.14
N GLY A 710 -5.28 -7.14 -12.96
CA GLY A 710 -4.10 -6.36 -13.26
C GLY A 710 -2.93 -6.70 -12.34
N ARG A 711 -3.17 -6.80 -11.03
CA ARG A 711 -2.15 -7.22 -10.07
C ARG A 711 -1.72 -8.66 -10.28
N THR A 712 -2.65 -9.56 -10.56
CA THR A 712 -2.34 -10.96 -10.86
C THR A 712 -1.48 -11.08 -12.13
N GLN A 713 -1.76 -10.28 -13.17
CA GLN A 713 -0.93 -10.23 -14.37
C GLN A 713 0.46 -9.68 -14.07
N GLU A 714 0.56 -8.58 -13.33
CA GLU A 714 1.85 -7.99 -12.95
C GLU A 714 2.73 -9.00 -12.19
N ILE A 715 2.15 -9.75 -11.23
CA ILE A 715 2.88 -10.79 -10.49
C ILE A 715 3.29 -11.94 -11.42
N ALA A 716 2.44 -12.32 -12.37
CA ALA A 716 2.76 -13.38 -13.34
C ALA A 716 3.87 -12.97 -14.33
N ASP A 717 3.96 -11.69 -14.66
CA ASP A 717 4.94 -11.13 -15.59
C ASP A 717 6.32 -10.88 -14.94
N ARG A 718 6.43 -10.98 -13.60
CA ARG A 718 7.70 -10.73 -12.89
C ARG A 718 8.78 -11.71 -13.26
N VAL A 719 9.97 -11.20 -13.58
CA VAL A 719 11.19 -11.99 -13.77
C VAL A 719 12.02 -12.04 -12.48
N LEU A 720 12.82 -13.09 -12.32
CA LEU A 720 13.78 -13.21 -11.22
C LEU A 720 14.99 -12.30 -11.47
N HIS A 721 15.51 -11.71 -10.39
CA HIS A 721 16.70 -10.84 -10.45
C HIS A 721 17.96 -11.52 -9.91
N LEU A 722 17.87 -12.75 -9.36
CA LEU A 722 18.97 -13.57 -8.90
C LEU A 722 18.90 -14.97 -9.50
#